data_c5d0bd81c30cddbd3c191a91e6d6d7cc
#
_entry.id   c5d0bd81c30cddbd3c191a91e6d6d7cc
#
_cell.length_a   1.000
_cell.length_b   1.000
_cell.length_c   1.000
_cell.angle_alpha   90.00
_cell.angle_beta   90.00
_cell.angle_gamma   90.00
#
_symmetry.space_group_name_H-M   'P 1'
#
loop_
_entity.id
_entity.type
_entity.pdbx_description
1 polymer ?
#
loop_
_entity_poly.entity_id
_entity_poly.type
_entity_poly.pdbx_seq_one_letter_code
_entity_poly.pdbx_strand_id
1 'polypeptide(L)'
;MASEILTPMMQQFKRFKSEHPDALILFRCGDFYETYLEDAVTASSVLGITLTHRSSKGDGKGTEMAGFPFHALDAYLPKLIRAGFRVAICDQLEDPKLTKKLVKRGITEVVTPGVAMDDNVLSSKENNFLAAVYFGNGACGLAFLDISTGEFLCAEGTTEYVDKLLANFSPKEVLVERGKRDKFLKIFGKYYVYELDDWAFNERSSREKLQKHFDVRTLKGFGIDYMHNGITAAGAVLQYLEMTQHTHTGHITSIRRIDEERFVKLDKFTVRNLEIVQSMNEGGNTLLDVMDRTDTPMGERLLRRWLLFPLRDVKQIEKRQNVVEYFFRNPDFRDVIDENLKGIGDIERLTSKIASERVTPREMAQLRCALSCIVPIRNQCMEASDENIVGMGKEISLCEELRNRISRELVPNPPSLVSKGGVIAEGYNKELDELREISHSSKDVLARLRDEESAKTGIQSLKIGFNNVFGYYLEVRNMHKERVPENWIRKQTLVNAERYITPELKELEEKILGAEDRILVLESRLYAELVAYALQYITPLQLNAAIIADIDCLHSFAVSAQEHRYVRPIVDESEVLDIKQGRHPVIETQMPPGESYVSNDVYLDTDKQQIIILTGPNMAGKSALLRQTALIALMAQVGCFVPADSARVGVVDKIFTRVGASDNISAGESTFMLEMSEAASIMNNMSQRSLVLFDELGRGTSTYDGISIAWALVEYLHEGPKGHPRTLFATHYHELNEMEKHFDRIKNFNITVCESNGRIVFLRKLEPGGTAHSFGIHVAKLAGMPPSIIKRSEVILKELEASTPGENVSKQTEAIASSREGTQLSFFQLDDPVLMQIRDEILGLDINNLTPMEALNKLNSIKHILTGK
;
A
#
# COMPACT_ATOMS: atom_id res chain seq x y z
N MET A 1 42.37 30.75 -10.50
CA MET A 1 40.95 30.42 -10.72
C MET A 1 40.17 31.71 -10.55
N ALA A 2 39.62 32.25 -11.63
CA ALA A 2 38.79 33.45 -11.56
C ALA A 2 37.52 33.12 -10.78
N SER A 3 37.24 33.87 -9.70
CA SER A 3 36.01 33.76 -8.95
C SER A 3 34.86 34.20 -9.85
N GLU A 4 34.00 33.25 -10.28
CA GLU A 4 32.71 33.56 -10.91
C GLU A 4 31.95 34.54 -10.03
N ILE A 5 31.71 35.76 -10.54
CA ILE A 5 30.85 36.71 -9.83
C ILE A 5 29.41 36.27 -10.02
N LEU A 6 28.97 35.39 -9.10
CA LEU A 6 27.58 34.89 -9.04
C LEU A 6 26.65 36.07 -8.75
N THR A 7 25.51 36.13 -9.44
CA THR A 7 24.45 37.07 -9.10
C THR A 7 23.96 36.82 -7.67
N PRO A 8 23.53 37.84 -6.91
CA PRO A 8 23.04 37.65 -5.54
C PRO A 8 21.93 36.58 -5.40
N MET A 9 21.09 36.41 -6.42
CA MET A 9 20.07 35.38 -6.49
C MET A 9 20.65 33.95 -6.59
N MET A 10 21.69 33.76 -7.45
CA MET A 10 22.38 32.46 -7.55
C MET A 10 23.20 32.14 -6.32
N GLN A 11 23.64 33.15 -5.55
CA GLN A 11 24.23 32.90 -4.23
C GLN A 11 23.22 32.35 -3.24
N GLN A 12 21.97 32.87 -3.23
CA GLN A 12 20.88 32.30 -2.41
C GLN A 12 20.57 30.85 -2.82
N PHE A 13 20.42 30.57 -4.12
CA PHE A 13 20.18 29.23 -4.63
C PHE A 13 21.29 28.25 -4.20
N LYS A 14 22.57 28.60 -4.44
CA LYS A 14 23.71 27.75 -4.07
C LYS A 14 23.80 27.52 -2.57
N ARG A 15 23.42 28.51 -1.73
CA ARG A 15 23.33 28.31 -0.27
C ARG A 15 22.29 27.26 0.07
N PHE A 16 21.06 27.35 -0.43
CA PHE A 16 20.02 26.37 -0.17
C PHE A 16 20.40 24.99 -0.72
N LYS A 17 21.04 24.93 -1.89
CA LYS A 17 21.53 23.65 -2.42
C LYS A 17 22.64 23.04 -1.57
N SER A 18 23.49 23.84 -0.92
CA SER A 18 24.49 23.33 0.02
C SER A 18 23.89 22.87 1.35
N GLU A 19 22.77 23.47 1.78
CA GLU A 19 22.00 23.04 2.95
C GLU A 19 21.19 21.75 2.67
N HIS A 20 20.73 21.55 1.42
CA HIS A 20 19.94 20.40 0.96
C HIS A 20 20.52 19.81 -0.34
N PRO A 21 21.70 19.18 -0.28
CA PRO A 21 22.40 18.72 -1.49
C PRO A 21 21.69 17.62 -2.25
N ASP A 22 20.90 16.85 -1.55
CA ASP A 22 20.13 15.68 -2.01
C ASP A 22 18.69 16.03 -2.47
N ALA A 23 18.25 17.27 -2.30
CA ALA A 23 16.93 17.73 -2.73
C ALA A 23 17.01 18.56 -4.02
N LEU A 24 16.03 18.38 -4.92
CA LEU A 24 15.78 19.25 -6.05
C LEU A 24 15.13 20.54 -5.54
N ILE A 25 15.73 21.70 -5.85
CA ILE A 25 15.22 22.96 -5.33
C ILE A 25 14.31 23.63 -6.35
N LEU A 26 13.05 23.85 -5.96
CA LEU A 26 12.11 24.72 -6.66
C LEU A 26 12.21 26.12 -6.07
N PHE A 27 12.87 27.03 -6.80
CA PHE A 27 13.23 28.37 -6.32
C PHE A 27 12.27 29.41 -6.88
N ARG A 28 11.48 30.05 -6.04
CA ARG A 28 10.49 31.05 -6.44
C ARG A 28 11.13 32.32 -7.01
N CYS A 29 10.84 32.59 -8.27
CA CYS A 29 11.24 33.81 -8.98
C CYS A 29 10.04 34.52 -9.60
N GLY A 30 9.45 35.47 -8.88
CA GLY A 30 8.23 36.14 -9.33
C GLY A 30 7.09 35.14 -9.51
N ASP A 31 6.56 34.99 -10.71
CA ASP A 31 5.44 34.13 -11.03
C ASP A 31 5.86 32.70 -11.42
N PHE A 32 7.14 32.33 -11.25
CA PHE A 32 7.66 31.02 -11.61
C PHE A 32 8.37 30.35 -10.44
N TYR A 33 8.31 29.01 -10.41
CA TYR A 33 9.32 28.19 -9.76
C TYR A 33 10.38 27.83 -10.79
N GLU A 34 11.61 28.23 -10.53
CA GLU A 34 12.77 27.96 -11.38
C GLU A 34 13.72 26.99 -10.67
N THR A 35 14.38 26.15 -11.43
CA THR A 35 15.43 25.27 -10.94
C THR A 35 16.65 25.40 -11.84
N TYR A 36 17.86 25.16 -11.29
CA TYR A 36 19.12 25.49 -11.96
C TYR A 36 20.09 24.31 -11.90
N LEU A 37 21.08 24.32 -12.79
CA LEU A 37 22.18 23.36 -12.89
C LEU A 37 21.63 21.93 -13.10
N GLU A 38 22.18 20.94 -12.36
CA GLU A 38 21.74 19.52 -12.44
C GLU A 38 20.27 19.33 -12.08
N ASP A 39 19.74 20.14 -11.16
CA ASP A 39 18.33 20.11 -10.82
C ASP A 39 17.44 20.49 -12.00
N ALA A 40 17.89 21.42 -12.85
CA ALA A 40 17.15 21.82 -14.05
C ALA A 40 17.11 20.70 -15.10
N VAL A 41 18.23 20.00 -15.30
CA VAL A 41 18.30 18.86 -16.22
C VAL A 41 17.37 17.75 -15.75
N THR A 42 17.41 17.43 -14.46
CA THR A 42 16.56 16.41 -13.83
C THR A 42 15.07 16.78 -13.95
N ALA A 43 14.71 18.02 -13.56
CA ALA A 43 13.34 18.50 -13.63
C ALA A 43 12.80 18.51 -15.06
N SER A 44 13.60 18.97 -16.02
CA SER A 44 13.24 18.97 -17.44
C SER A 44 12.92 17.55 -17.94
N SER A 45 13.78 16.59 -17.60
CA SER A 45 13.59 15.17 -17.99
C SER A 45 12.33 14.55 -17.40
N VAL A 46 12.07 14.76 -16.10
CA VAL A 46 10.95 14.14 -15.39
C VAL A 46 9.62 14.82 -15.72
N LEU A 47 9.62 16.15 -15.80
CA LEU A 47 8.39 16.94 -15.99
C LEU A 47 8.01 17.11 -17.47
N GLY A 48 8.94 16.88 -18.39
CA GLY A 48 8.76 17.15 -19.81
C GLY A 48 8.70 18.65 -20.14
N ILE A 49 9.32 19.50 -19.31
CA ILE A 49 9.41 20.96 -19.52
C ILE A 49 10.71 21.34 -20.24
N THR A 50 10.69 22.50 -20.92
CA THR A 50 11.85 22.96 -21.73
C THR A 50 13.05 23.32 -20.85
N LEU A 51 14.20 22.70 -21.12
CA LEU A 51 15.49 23.11 -20.58
C LEU A 51 16.00 24.35 -21.35
N THR A 52 16.25 25.44 -20.65
CA THR A 52 16.76 26.70 -21.18
C THR A 52 18.09 27.06 -20.54
N HIS A 53 18.73 28.09 -21.03
CA HIS A 53 19.98 28.60 -20.47
C HIS A 53 19.83 30.08 -20.12
N ARG A 54 20.17 30.42 -18.89
CA ARG A 54 20.20 31.81 -18.45
C ARG A 54 21.58 32.41 -18.75
N SER A 55 21.66 33.34 -19.68
CA SER A 55 22.91 34.03 -20.00
C SER A 55 23.26 35.01 -18.89
N SER A 56 24.45 34.86 -18.30
CA SER A 56 25.07 35.92 -17.48
C SER A 56 25.99 36.80 -18.35
N LYS A 57 25.93 38.12 -18.15
CA LYS A 57 26.87 39.05 -18.81
C LYS A 57 28.28 38.70 -18.33
N GLY A 58 29.07 37.99 -19.16
CA GLY A 58 30.48 37.74 -18.88
C GLY A 58 31.02 36.34 -19.17
N ASP A 59 30.22 35.32 -19.29
CA ASP A 59 30.67 33.95 -19.58
C ASP A 59 29.86 33.33 -20.72
N GLY A 60 30.49 32.76 -21.71
CA GLY A 60 29.88 32.20 -22.90
C GLY A 60 29.15 30.86 -22.69
N LYS A 61 29.02 30.37 -21.44
CA LYS A 61 28.21 29.23 -21.04
C LYS A 61 27.10 29.72 -20.14
N GLY A 62 25.88 29.75 -20.66
CA GLY A 62 24.67 29.99 -19.81
C GLY A 62 24.48 28.91 -18.79
N THR A 63 23.90 29.24 -17.60
CA THR A 63 23.49 28.28 -16.56
C THR A 63 22.21 27.59 -17.01
N GLU A 64 22.17 26.24 -16.97
CA GLU A 64 20.96 25.44 -17.22
C GLU A 64 19.87 25.90 -16.30
N MET A 65 18.66 26.06 -16.86
CA MET A 65 17.47 26.49 -16.14
C MET A 65 16.22 25.79 -16.70
N ALA A 66 15.37 25.34 -15.83
CA ALA A 66 14.01 24.91 -16.15
C ALA A 66 13.03 25.55 -15.17
N GLY A 67 11.79 25.73 -15.56
CA GLY A 67 10.81 26.34 -14.67
C GLY A 67 9.39 26.22 -15.19
N PHE A 68 8.46 26.43 -14.28
CA PHE A 68 7.02 26.42 -14.54
C PHE A 68 6.31 27.51 -13.70
N PRO A 69 5.11 27.97 -14.12
CA PRO A 69 4.35 28.95 -13.36
C PRO A 69 4.04 28.46 -11.94
N PHE A 70 4.17 29.34 -10.94
CA PHE A 70 4.01 28.94 -9.53
C PHE A 70 2.64 28.31 -9.21
N HIS A 71 1.59 28.79 -9.87
CA HIS A 71 0.24 28.25 -9.68
C HIS A 71 0.06 26.82 -10.26
N ALA A 72 1.08 26.29 -10.96
CA ALA A 72 1.10 24.94 -11.50
C ALA A 72 1.89 23.97 -10.59
N LEU A 73 2.29 24.39 -9.38
CA LEU A 73 3.04 23.55 -8.43
C LEU A 73 2.30 22.23 -8.17
N ASP A 74 0.98 22.28 -7.92
CA ASP A 74 0.16 21.11 -7.64
C ASP A 74 0.10 20.08 -8.78
N ALA A 75 0.42 20.51 -10.02
CA ALA A 75 0.48 19.62 -11.17
C ALA A 75 1.86 19.00 -11.42
N TYR A 76 2.94 19.70 -11.02
CA TYR A 76 4.31 19.28 -11.30
C TYR A 76 5.02 18.64 -10.11
N LEU A 77 4.79 19.10 -8.89
CA LEU A 77 5.36 18.51 -7.68
C LEU A 77 5.06 17.00 -7.54
N PRO A 78 3.83 16.53 -7.75
CA PRO A 78 3.51 15.10 -7.68
C PRO A 78 4.34 14.23 -8.62
N LYS A 79 4.69 14.75 -9.81
CA LYS A 79 5.49 13.99 -10.79
C LYS A 79 6.92 13.78 -10.30
N LEU A 80 7.51 14.79 -9.67
CA LEU A 80 8.84 14.70 -9.08
C LEU A 80 8.88 13.74 -7.90
N ILE A 81 7.89 13.84 -7.01
CA ILE A 81 7.81 12.96 -5.82
C ILE A 81 7.58 11.50 -6.23
N ARG A 82 6.67 11.24 -7.18
CA ARG A 82 6.43 9.88 -7.70
C ARG A 82 7.64 9.29 -8.43
N ALA A 83 8.48 10.14 -9.02
CA ALA A 83 9.76 9.73 -9.59
C ALA A 83 10.84 9.46 -8.52
N GLY A 84 10.53 9.62 -7.23
CA GLY A 84 11.41 9.33 -6.11
C GLY A 84 12.36 10.49 -5.74
N PHE A 85 12.10 11.71 -6.19
CA PHE A 85 12.92 12.85 -5.82
C PHE A 85 12.44 13.53 -4.55
N ARG A 86 13.38 14.03 -3.77
CA ARG A 86 13.13 14.96 -2.67
C ARG A 86 13.09 16.35 -3.27
N VAL A 87 12.13 17.16 -2.90
CA VAL A 87 11.91 18.49 -3.46
C VAL A 87 11.86 19.52 -2.36
N ALA A 88 12.77 20.48 -2.36
CA ALA A 88 12.78 21.63 -1.46
C ALA A 88 12.07 22.82 -2.12
N ILE A 89 10.98 23.25 -1.54
CA ILE A 89 10.20 24.41 -1.99
C ILE A 89 10.79 25.66 -1.32
N CYS A 90 11.28 26.57 -2.14
CA CYS A 90 11.89 27.82 -1.70
C CYS A 90 11.02 29.00 -2.11
N ASP A 91 10.31 29.60 -1.17
CA ASP A 91 9.40 30.71 -1.39
C ASP A 91 9.99 32.07 -1.00
N GLN A 92 9.32 33.13 -1.48
CA GLN A 92 9.61 34.51 -1.12
C GLN A 92 8.97 34.82 0.25
N LEU A 93 9.78 35.20 1.23
CA LEU A 93 9.32 35.53 2.59
C LEU A 93 8.92 36.99 2.75
N GLU A 94 9.08 37.80 1.71
CA GLU A 94 8.78 39.23 1.68
C GLU A 94 8.02 39.56 0.39
N ASP A 95 7.09 40.53 0.48
CA ASP A 95 6.40 41.05 -0.72
C ASP A 95 7.38 41.79 -1.64
N PRO A 96 7.55 41.35 -2.90
CA PRO A 96 8.41 42.01 -3.84
C PRO A 96 8.07 43.50 -4.09
N LYS A 97 6.80 43.89 -3.90
CA LYS A 97 6.31 45.25 -4.09
C LYS A 97 6.79 46.21 -2.99
N LEU A 98 7.07 45.69 -1.81
CA LEU A 98 7.45 46.45 -0.63
C LEU A 98 8.97 46.57 -0.45
N THR A 99 9.76 45.77 -1.18
CA THR A 99 11.21 45.69 -1.03
C THR A 99 11.94 46.23 -2.23
N LYS A 100 12.84 47.24 -2.02
CA LYS A 100 13.78 47.75 -3.02
C LYS A 100 15.08 46.91 -3.13
N LYS A 101 15.29 45.96 -2.24
CA LYS A 101 16.44 45.05 -2.18
C LYS A 101 16.09 43.70 -2.77
N LEU A 102 17.09 42.79 -2.83
CA LEU A 102 16.84 41.41 -3.19
C LEU A 102 15.84 40.77 -2.19
N VAL A 103 14.74 40.25 -2.70
CA VAL A 103 13.69 39.58 -1.91
C VAL A 103 14.30 38.42 -1.12
N LYS A 104 14.06 38.41 0.18
CA LYS A 104 14.48 37.31 1.06
C LYS A 104 13.64 36.08 0.76
N ARG A 105 14.33 34.95 0.61
CA ARG A 105 13.73 33.63 0.35
C ARG A 105 14.14 32.66 1.45
N GLY A 106 13.32 31.64 1.65
CA GLY A 106 13.60 30.54 2.56
C GLY A 106 12.95 29.25 2.09
N ILE A 107 13.49 28.13 2.52
CA ILE A 107 12.85 26.84 2.32
C ILE A 107 11.66 26.78 3.26
N THR A 108 10.48 26.65 2.69
CA THR A 108 9.21 26.56 3.43
C THR A 108 8.84 25.12 3.72
N GLU A 109 9.29 24.20 2.85
CA GLU A 109 8.99 22.77 3.00
C GLU A 109 9.98 21.94 2.18
N VAL A 110 10.31 20.74 2.69
CA VAL A 110 10.99 19.69 1.91
C VAL A 110 10.03 18.51 1.78
N VAL A 111 9.46 18.34 0.60
CA VAL A 111 8.53 17.25 0.30
C VAL A 111 9.32 16.03 -0.17
N THR A 112 9.03 14.88 0.44
CA THR A 112 9.65 13.60 0.09
C THR A 112 8.56 12.52 -0.08
N PRO A 113 8.87 11.37 -0.66
CA PRO A 113 7.88 10.31 -0.83
C PRO A 113 7.16 9.91 0.47
N GLY A 114 7.87 9.91 1.62
CA GLY A 114 7.33 9.49 2.91
C GLY A 114 6.56 10.56 3.69
N VAL A 115 6.75 11.87 3.36
CA VAL A 115 6.10 12.98 4.07
C VAL A 115 5.20 13.85 3.18
N ALA A 116 4.74 13.31 2.07
CA ALA A 116 3.80 14.00 1.20
C ALA A 116 2.41 14.10 1.86
N MET A 117 1.77 15.27 1.74
CA MET A 117 0.42 15.55 2.24
C MET A 117 -0.56 15.95 1.14
N ASP A 118 -0.09 16.14 -0.10
CA ASP A 118 -0.90 16.55 -1.23
C ASP A 118 -1.68 15.36 -1.80
N ASP A 119 -3.00 15.49 -1.93
CA ASP A 119 -3.88 14.44 -2.49
C ASP A 119 -3.50 14.04 -3.92
N ASN A 120 -2.87 14.93 -4.70
CA ASN A 120 -2.38 14.60 -6.03
C ASN A 120 -1.15 13.66 -6.00
N VAL A 121 -0.43 13.58 -4.87
CA VAL A 121 0.68 12.65 -4.65
C VAL A 121 0.17 11.33 -4.07
N LEU A 122 -0.76 11.43 -3.12
CA LEU A 122 -1.26 10.33 -2.32
C LEU A 122 -2.27 9.47 -3.09
N SER A 123 -2.25 8.16 -2.85
CA SER A 123 -3.38 7.29 -3.16
C SER A 123 -4.45 7.43 -2.07
N SER A 124 -5.72 7.56 -2.45
CA SER A 124 -6.81 7.58 -1.47
C SER A 124 -6.95 6.25 -0.72
N LYS A 125 -6.63 5.15 -1.40
CA LYS A 125 -6.80 3.77 -0.96
C LYS A 125 -5.68 3.22 -0.10
N GLU A 126 -4.55 3.92 0.01
CA GLU A 126 -3.36 3.46 0.73
C GLU A 126 -2.85 4.51 1.71
N ASN A 127 -2.26 4.02 2.80
CA ASN A 127 -1.47 4.87 3.69
C ASN A 127 -0.13 5.26 3.03
N ASN A 128 0.40 6.41 3.42
CA ASN A 128 1.69 6.92 2.96
C ASN A 128 2.71 6.89 4.09
N PHE A 129 3.20 5.68 4.42
CA PHE A 129 4.10 5.53 5.55
C PHE A 129 5.53 5.99 5.27
N LEU A 130 6.04 6.83 6.15
CA LEU A 130 7.45 7.00 6.45
C LEU A 130 7.84 5.99 7.52
N ALA A 131 8.93 5.24 7.33
CA ALA A 131 9.44 4.34 8.37
C ALA A 131 10.81 4.78 8.88
N ALA A 132 11.16 4.40 10.11
CA ALA A 132 12.53 4.47 10.61
C ALA A 132 12.93 3.12 11.20
N VAL A 133 14.14 2.64 10.86
CA VAL A 133 14.70 1.39 11.38
C VAL A 133 15.99 1.66 12.12
N TYR A 134 16.02 1.25 13.38
CA TYR A 134 17.22 1.33 14.22
C TYR A 134 17.74 -0.07 14.54
N PHE A 135 19.04 -0.30 14.27
CA PHE A 135 19.72 -1.57 14.54
C PHE A 135 20.31 -1.55 15.94
N GLY A 136 19.56 -1.97 16.94
CA GLY A 136 20.02 -2.09 18.30
C GLY A 136 20.78 -3.38 18.60
N ASN A 137 21.22 -3.55 19.85
CA ASN A 137 21.87 -4.77 20.32
C ASN A 137 20.82 -5.87 20.57
N GLY A 138 20.78 -6.88 19.68
CA GLY A 138 19.91 -8.05 19.80
C GLY A 138 18.50 -7.88 19.26
N ALA A 139 18.01 -6.66 19.05
CA ALA A 139 16.71 -6.36 18.47
C ALA A 139 16.75 -5.12 17.59
N CYS A 140 15.87 -5.03 16.60
CA CYS A 140 15.68 -3.84 15.79
C CYS A 140 14.47 -3.05 16.29
N GLY A 141 14.60 -1.72 16.35
CA GLY A 141 13.49 -0.81 16.56
C GLY A 141 12.90 -0.36 15.22
N LEU A 142 11.60 -0.20 15.18
CA LEU A 142 10.86 0.21 13.97
C LEU A 142 9.76 1.18 14.35
N ALA A 143 9.61 2.23 13.56
CA ALA A 143 8.49 3.15 13.67
C ALA A 143 7.94 3.46 12.29
N PHE A 144 6.61 3.61 12.19
CA PHE A 144 5.91 4.05 11.00
C PHE A 144 5.09 5.29 11.31
N LEU A 145 5.11 6.26 10.44
CA LEU A 145 4.26 7.44 10.50
C LEU A 145 3.63 7.71 9.14
N ASP A 146 2.32 7.83 9.12
CA ASP A 146 1.58 8.45 8.01
C ASP A 146 1.20 9.88 8.40
N ILE A 147 1.94 10.86 7.90
CA ILE A 147 1.70 12.27 8.21
C ILE A 147 0.35 12.75 7.68
N SER A 148 -0.18 12.13 6.62
CA SER A 148 -1.45 12.53 6.02
C SER A 148 -2.67 12.13 6.85
N THR A 149 -2.54 11.13 7.74
CA THR A 149 -3.61 10.65 8.63
C THR A 149 -3.30 10.89 10.11
N GLY A 150 -2.03 11.11 10.46
CA GLY A 150 -1.55 11.21 11.82
C GLY A 150 -1.34 9.86 12.51
N GLU A 151 -1.40 8.76 11.77
CA GLU A 151 -1.17 7.43 12.34
C GLU A 151 0.31 7.20 12.63
N PHE A 152 0.64 6.97 13.90
CA PHE A 152 2.00 6.72 14.36
C PHE A 152 2.09 5.37 15.08
N LEU A 153 2.94 4.47 14.58
CA LEU A 153 3.08 3.10 15.05
C LEU A 153 4.52 2.83 15.45
N CYS A 154 4.70 1.99 16.48
CA CYS A 154 6.02 1.62 17.00
C CYS A 154 6.10 0.11 17.24
N ALA A 155 7.23 -0.49 16.88
CA ALA A 155 7.52 -1.91 17.10
C ALA A 155 8.99 -2.12 17.50
N GLU A 156 9.26 -3.21 18.19
CA GLU A 156 10.61 -3.68 18.50
C GLU A 156 10.62 -5.20 18.44
N GLY A 157 11.62 -5.80 17.78
CA GLY A 157 11.73 -7.24 17.65
C GLY A 157 12.90 -7.71 16.81
N THR A 158 12.84 -8.97 16.38
CA THR A 158 13.88 -9.59 15.54
C THR A 158 13.90 -8.97 14.14
N THR A 159 14.97 -9.22 13.39
CA THR A 159 15.07 -8.80 11.98
C THR A 159 13.96 -9.38 11.12
N GLU A 160 13.54 -10.62 11.37
CA GLU A 160 12.47 -11.30 10.66
C GLU A 160 11.10 -10.62 10.92
N TYR A 161 10.88 -10.19 12.17
CA TYR A 161 9.66 -9.45 12.52
C TYR A 161 9.61 -8.08 11.85
N VAL A 162 10.74 -7.38 11.82
CA VAL A 162 10.86 -6.08 11.14
C VAL A 162 10.69 -6.23 9.63
N ASP A 163 11.28 -7.26 8.98
CA ASP A 163 11.10 -7.55 7.54
C ASP A 163 9.61 -7.75 7.20
N LYS A 164 8.91 -8.51 8.04
CA LYS A 164 7.47 -8.73 7.90
C LYS A 164 6.66 -7.44 7.98
N LEU A 165 6.93 -6.59 8.98
CA LEU A 165 6.22 -5.32 9.13
C LEU A 165 6.52 -4.37 7.97
N LEU A 166 7.78 -4.26 7.54
CA LEU A 166 8.14 -3.46 6.37
C LEU A 166 7.42 -3.93 5.10
N ALA A 167 7.33 -5.24 4.89
CA ALA A 167 6.61 -5.80 3.75
C ALA A 167 5.10 -5.49 3.79
N ASN A 168 4.47 -5.62 4.97
CA ASN A 168 3.03 -5.41 5.13
C ASN A 168 2.62 -3.94 5.08
N PHE A 169 3.39 -3.04 5.69
CA PHE A 169 3.14 -1.59 5.67
C PHE A 169 3.66 -0.90 4.41
N SER A 170 4.60 -1.52 3.68
CA SER A 170 5.16 -1.03 2.41
C SER A 170 5.49 0.47 2.43
N PRO A 171 6.38 0.92 3.35
CA PRO A 171 6.68 2.34 3.50
C PRO A 171 7.26 2.93 2.22
N LYS A 172 6.87 4.16 1.90
CA LYS A 172 7.35 4.88 0.71
C LYS A 172 8.77 5.42 0.90
N GLU A 173 9.20 5.58 2.15
CA GLU A 173 10.54 6.03 2.53
C GLU A 173 10.95 5.40 3.85
N VAL A 174 12.22 5.00 3.96
CA VAL A 174 12.79 4.40 5.18
C VAL A 174 14.01 5.18 5.64
N LEU A 175 13.99 5.60 6.90
CA LEU A 175 15.09 6.28 7.57
C LEU A 175 16.00 5.27 8.26
N VAL A 176 17.29 5.41 8.06
CA VAL A 176 18.31 4.62 8.76
C VAL A 176 19.44 5.50 9.26
N GLU A 177 20.17 5.03 10.24
CA GLU A 177 21.39 5.68 10.74
C GLU A 177 22.46 5.73 9.63
N ARG A 178 23.25 6.79 9.59
CA ARG A 178 24.35 6.97 8.62
C ARG A 178 25.29 5.77 8.60
N GLY A 179 25.64 5.29 7.40
CA GLY A 179 26.47 4.10 7.18
C GLY A 179 25.76 2.74 7.41
N LYS A 180 24.44 2.74 7.65
CA LYS A 180 23.66 1.51 7.81
C LYS A 180 22.84 1.14 6.57
N ARG A 181 22.84 1.97 5.53
CA ARG A 181 22.08 1.75 4.30
C ARG A 181 22.37 0.40 3.65
N ASP A 182 23.66 0.05 3.48
CA ASP A 182 24.03 -1.21 2.82
C ASP A 182 23.63 -2.42 3.66
N LYS A 183 23.76 -2.31 4.99
CA LYS A 183 23.27 -3.34 5.92
C LYS A 183 21.76 -3.51 5.78
N PHE A 184 21.01 -2.41 5.74
CA PHE A 184 19.55 -2.42 5.58
C PHE A 184 19.14 -3.08 4.26
N LEU A 185 19.70 -2.64 3.13
CA LEU A 185 19.36 -3.17 1.80
C LEU A 185 19.73 -4.66 1.65
N LYS A 186 20.81 -5.10 2.30
CA LYS A 186 21.20 -6.52 2.31
C LYS A 186 20.21 -7.41 3.07
N ILE A 187 19.61 -6.91 4.14
CA ILE A 187 18.69 -7.67 5.00
C ILE A 187 17.25 -7.61 4.46
N PHE A 188 16.76 -6.40 4.15
CA PHE A 188 15.35 -6.15 3.86
C PHE A 188 15.02 -5.96 2.38
N GLY A 189 16.05 -5.83 1.52
CA GLY A 189 15.86 -5.65 0.07
C GLY A 189 15.72 -4.21 -0.37
N LYS A 190 15.05 -3.97 -1.51
CA LYS A 190 14.98 -2.66 -2.17
C LYS A 190 13.86 -1.81 -1.58
N TYR A 191 14.27 -0.75 -0.87
CA TYR A 191 13.41 0.34 -0.41
C TYR A 191 14.05 1.68 -0.79
N TYR A 192 13.25 2.75 -0.77
CA TYR A 192 13.78 4.11 -0.84
C TYR A 192 14.31 4.47 0.54
N VAL A 193 15.65 4.47 0.70
CA VAL A 193 16.33 4.63 1.99
C VAL A 193 17.01 5.98 2.07
N TYR A 194 16.74 6.71 3.16
CA TYR A 194 17.41 7.95 3.52
C TYR A 194 18.23 7.78 4.80
N GLU A 195 19.48 8.27 4.79
CA GLU A 195 20.38 8.19 5.93
C GLU A 195 20.31 9.48 6.75
N LEU A 196 20.01 9.35 8.03
CA LEU A 196 20.10 10.41 9.01
C LEU A 196 21.40 10.30 9.81
N ASP A 197 21.87 11.42 10.33
CA ASP A 197 23.01 11.47 11.21
C ASP A 197 22.78 10.68 12.51
N ASP A 198 23.84 10.10 13.07
CA ASP A 198 23.83 9.23 14.25
C ASP A 198 23.13 9.88 15.46
N TRP A 199 23.25 11.21 15.61
CA TRP A 199 22.63 11.93 16.72
C TRP A 199 21.10 11.90 16.68
N ALA A 200 20.47 11.68 15.50
CA ALA A 200 19.04 11.53 15.37
C ALA A 200 18.53 10.20 15.96
N PHE A 201 19.41 9.19 16.05
CA PHE A 201 19.11 7.88 16.62
C PHE A 201 19.66 7.75 18.05
N ASN A 202 19.38 8.72 18.91
CA ASN A 202 19.76 8.70 20.32
C ASN A 202 18.53 8.45 21.19
N GLU A 203 18.50 7.37 21.97
CA GLU A 203 17.35 6.97 22.79
C GLU A 203 16.87 8.07 23.74
N ARG A 204 17.79 8.71 24.47
CA ARG A 204 17.43 9.75 25.44
C ARG A 204 16.78 10.96 24.76
N SER A 205 17.39 11.46 23.71
CA SER A 205 16.86 12.58 22.94
C SER A 205 15.51 12.22 22.30
N SER A 206 15.38 11.00 21.76
CA SER A 206 14.14 10.47 21.17
C SER A 206 13.01 10.41 22.19
N ARG A 207 13.30 9.92 23.41
CA ARG A 207 12.35 9.85 24.51
C ARG A 207 11.88 11.24 24.94
N GLU A 208 12.80 12.16 25.16
CA GLU A 208 12.51 13.55 25.53
C GLU A 208 11.65 14.24 24.44
N LYS A 209 11.95 13.99 23.15
CA LYS A 209 11.21 14.52 22.01
C LYS A 209 9.78 13.99 21.95
N LEU A 210 9.58 12.68 22.09
CA LEU A 210 8.26 12.05 22.13
C LEU A 210 7.43 12.56 23.32
N GLN A 211 8.04 12.66 24.51
CA GLN A 211 7.37 13.21 25.71
C GLN A 211 6.92 14.65 25.50
N LYS A 212 7.76 15.48 24.88
CA LYS A 212 7.44 16.88 24.56
C LYS A 212 6.34 16.97 23.50
N HIS A 213 6.41 16.12 22.45
CA HIS A 213 5.44 16.12 21.36
C HIS A 213 4.03 15.77 21.86
N PHE A 214 3.92 14.74 22.70
CA PHE A 214 2.63 14.28 23.25
C PHE A 214 2.23 15.00 24.55
N ASP A 215 3.02 15.94 25.04
CA ASP A 215 2.81 16.65 26.31
C ASP A 215 2.60 15.68 27.50
N VAL A 216 3.46 14.67 27.60
CA VAL A 216 3.38 13.64 28.66
C VAL A 216 4.69 13.51 29.43
N ARG A 217 4.60 13.12 30.69
CA ARG A 217 5.78 12.87 31.53
C ARG A 217 6.42 11.49 31.29
N THR A 218 5.64 10.52 30.85
CA THR A 218 6.10 9.15 30.59
C THR A 218 5.41 8.55 29.37
N LEU A 219 6.06 7.60 28.70
CA LEU A 219 5.49 6.91 27.54
C LEU A 219 4.73 5.63 27.93
N LYS A 220 4.54 5.37 29.24
CA LYS A 220 3.85 4.18 29.76
C LYS A 220 2.41 4.08 29.26
N GLY A 221 1.70 5.19 29.18
CA GLY A 221 0.31 5.24 28.69
C GLY A 221 0.15 4.76 27.26
N PHE A 222 1.18 4.87 26.44
CA PHE A 222 1.22 4.36 25.06
C PHE A 222 1.68 2.90 24.95
N GLY A 223 2.12 2.28 26.08
CA GLY A 223 2.60 0.90 26.11
C GLY A 223 3.98 0.68 25.45
N ILE A 224 4.76 1.73 25.21
CA ILE A 224 6.06 1.67 24.52
C ILE A 224 7.27 1.96 25.42
N ASP A 225 7.07 2.28 26.69
CA ASP A 225 8.10 2.80 27.59
C ASP A 225 9.35 1.88 27.73
N TYR A 226 9.17 0.57 27.54
CA TYR A 226 10.23 -0.44 27.58
C TYR A 226 10.85 -0.75 26.19
N MET A 227 10.35 -0.15 25.13
CA MET A 227 10.81 -0.39 23.76
C MET A 227 11.94 0.60 23.40
N HIS A 228 13.14 0.35 23.91
CA HIS A 228 14.28 1.28 23.79
C HIS A 228 14.65 1.56 22.32
N ASN A 229 14.73 0.51 21.50
CA ASN A 229 15.06 0.66 20.08
C ASN A 229 13.87 1.24 19.29
N GLY A 230 12.64 0.85 19.64
CA GLY A 230 11.43 1.39 19.05
C GLY A 230 11.26 2.89 19.30
N ILE A 231 11.52 3.34 20.53
CA ILE A 231 11.54 4.76 20.92
C ILE A 231 12.60 5.53 20.12
N THR A 232 13.79 4.93 19.95
CA THR A 232 14.86 5.53 19.15
C THR A 232 14.44 5.74 17.70
N ALA A 233 13.81 4.74 17.09
CA ALA A 233 13.27 4.84 15.74
C ALA A 233 12.14 5.88 15.64
N ALA A 234 11.20 5.90 16.60
CA ALA A 234 10.11 6.86 16.63
C ALA A 234 10.61 8.31 16.79
N GLY A 235 11.63 8.53 17.64
CA GLY A 235 12.27 9.84 17.78
C GLY A 235 12.95 10.33 16.49
N ALA A 236 13.58 9.41 15.74
CA ALA A 236 14.19 9.72 14.46
C ALA A 236 13.15 10.17 13.42
N VAL A 237 11.95 9.57 13.43
CA VAL A 237 10.83 10.03 12.58
C VAL A 237 10.45 11.47 12.90
N LEU A 238 10.23 11.82 14.18
CA LEU A 238 9.90 13.20 14.57
C LEU A 238 11.03 14.18 14.26
N GLN A 239 12.29 13.75 14.41
CA GLN A 239 13.45 14.56 14.03
C GLN A 239 13.46 14.85 12.53
N TYR A 240 13.10 13.88 11.71
CA TYR A 240 13.03 14.04 10.26
C TYR A 240 11.93 15.01 9.85
N LEU A 241 10.77 15.01 10.51
CA LEU A 241 9.70 15.99 10.25
C LEU A 241 10.18 17.43 10.53
N GLU A 242 10.93 17.64 11.61
CA GLU A 242 11.50 18.97 11.88
C GLU A 242 12.51 19.39 10.80
N MET A 243 13.37 18.47 10.35
CA MET A 243 14.35 18.74 9.29
C MET A 243 13.69 19.04 7.94
N THR A 244 12.52 18.47 7.68
CA THR A 244 11.74 18.70 6.45
C THR A 244 10.74 19.86 6.59
N GLN A 245 10.83 20.65 7.66
CA GLN A 245 10.00 21.84 7.95
C GLN A 245 8.51 21.53 8.16
N HIS A 246 8.18 20.29 8.57
CA HIS A 246 6.83 19.93 8.98
C HIS A 246 6.65 20.25 10.47
N THR A 247 6.34 21.52 10.78
CA THR A 247 6.25 22.01 12.17
C THR A 247 4.85 21.89 12.76
N HIS A 248 3.80 21.86 11.93
CA HIS A 248 2.39 21.74 12.36
C HIS A 248 1.97 20.26 12.40
N THR A 249 2.37 19.57 13.48
CA THR A 249 2.16 18.11 13.67
C THR A 249 1.13 17.81 14.76
N GLY A 250 0.23 18.76 15.09
CA GLY A 250 -0.77 18.63 16.15
C GLY A 250 -1.80 17.52 15.95
N HIS A 251 -1.93 16.98 14.76
CA HIS A 251 -2.78 15.82 14.47
C HIS A 251 -2.11 14.47 14.81
N ILE A 252 -0.82 14.43 15.07
CA ILE A 252 -0.14 13.24 15.58
C ILE A 252 -0.37 13.20 17.09
N THR A 253 -1.54 12.74 17.51
CA THR A 253 -2.01 12.82 18.91
C THR A 253 -1.60 11.61 19.75
N SER A 254 -1.17 10.52 19.14
CA SER A 254 -0.82 9.28 19.85
C SER A 254 0.17 8.45 19.06
N ILE A 255 0.90 7.57 19.77
CA ILE A 255 1.71 6.51 19.18
C ILE A 255 1.20 5.17 19.69
N ARG A 256 1.00 4.20 18.78
CA ARG A 256 0.48 2.88 19.11
C ARG A 256 1.56 1.82 18.95
N ARG A 257 1.60 0.89 19.90
CA ARG A 257 2.44 -0.30 19.79
C ARG A 257 1.82 -1.29 18.81
N ILE A 258 2.64 -1.83 17.90
CA ILE A 258 2.28 -3.02 17.13
C ILE A 258 2.63 -4.24 17.99
N ASP A 259 1.64 -4.99 18.38
CA ASP A 259 1.80 -6.18 19.23
C ASP A 259 1.76 -7.44 18.36
N GLU A 260 2.91 -8.11 18.26
CA GLU A 260 3.06 -9.30 17.41
C GLU A 260 2.11 -10.44 17.81
N GLU A 261 1.78 -10.56 19.10
CA GLU A 261 0.96 -11.66 19.62
C GLU A 261 -0.53 -11.48 19.37
N ARG A 262 -0.99 -10.27 19.06
CA ARG A 262 -2.42 -9.99 18.83
C ARG A 262 -2.91 -10.44 17.46
N PHE A 263 -2.02 -10.64 16.49
CA PHE A 263 -2.36 -10.88 15.11
C PHE A 263 -1.80 -12.19 14.59
N VAL A 264 -2.47 -12.76 13.58
CA VAL A 264 -1.95 -13.88 12.79
C VAL A 264 -0.70 -13.43 12.05
N LYS A 265 0.35 -14.23 12.15
CA LYS A 265 1.60 -13.95 11.45
C LYS A 265 1.51 -14.43 10.00
N LEU A 266 1.51 -13.48 9.08
CA LEU A 266 1.62 -13.70 7.64
C LEU A 266 3.00 -13.23 7.20
N ASP A 267 3.79 -14.06 6.55
CA ASP A 267 5.04 -13.64 5.94
C ASP A 267 4.80 -13.02 4.55
N LYS A 268 5.82 -12.38 3.98
CA LYS A 268 5.74 -11.74 2.66
C LYS A 268 5.38 -12.72 1.54
N PHE A 269 5.79 -13.97 1.67
CA PHE A 269 5.50 -15.00 0.69
C PHE A 269 4.03 -15.41 0.75
N THR A 270 3.49 -15.59 1.95
CA THR A 270 2.08 -15.91 2.18
C THR A 270 1.17 -14.80 1.66
N VAL A 271 1.45 -13.53 1.98
CA VAL A 271 0.66 -12.39 1.49
C VAL A 271 0.63 -12.37 -0.04
N ARG A 272 1.78 -12.57 -0.69
CA ARG A 272 1.90 -12.62 -2.14
C ARG A 272 1.21 -13.86 -2.74
N ASN A 273 1.47 -15.06 -2.19
CA ASN A 273 0.98 -16.32 -2.74
C ASN A 273 -0.54 -16.46 -2.64
N LEU A 274 -1.14 -15.87 -1.60
CA LEU A 274 -2.60 -15.81 -1.43
C LEU A 274 -3.24 -14.64 -2.16
N GLU A 275 -2.45 -13.76 -2.78
CA GLU A 275 -2.93 -12.56 -3.49
C GLU A 275 -3.93 -11.74 -2.63
N ILE A 276 -3.53 -11.47 -1.37
CA ILE A 276 -4.43 -10.84 -0.39
C ILE A 276 -4.74 -9.39 -0.80
N VAL A 277 -3.71 -8.60 -1.13
CA VAL A 277 -3.81 -7.16 -1.41
C VAL A 277 -3.13 -6.74 -2.71
N GLN A 278 -2.44 -7.67 -3.37
CA GLN A 278 -1.76 -7.44 -4.65
C GLN A 278 -1.78 -8.71 -5.48
N SER A 279 -2.26 -8.62 -6.72
CA SER A 279 -2.25 -9.74 -7.67
C SER A 279 -0.84 -9.95 -8.26
N MET A 280 -0.51 -11.20 -8.54
CA MET A 280 0.70 -11.57 -9.27
C MET A 280 0.59 -11.30 -10.77
N ASN A 281 -0.63 -11.20 -11.29
CA ASN A 281 -0.92 -10.94 -12.70
C ASN A 281 -1.46 -9.52 -12.88
N GLU A 282 -1.03 -8.82 -13.93
CA GLU A 282 -1.61 -7.53 -14.29
C GLU A 282 -3.11 -7.67 -14.57
N GLY A 283 -3.91 -6.87 -13.86
CA GLY A 283 -5.38 -6.90 -13.97
C GLY A 283 -6.08 -8.07 -13.28
N GLY A 284 -5.35 -8.88 -12.49
CA GLY A 284 -5.95 -9.91 -11.65
C GLY A 284 -6.61 -9.33 -10.40
N ASN A 285 -7.70 -9.95 -9.91
CA ASN A 285 -8.36 -9.58 -8.68
C ASN A 285 -7.67 -10.18 -7.46
N THR A 286 -7.70 -9.46 -6.36
CA THR A 286 -7.18 -9.88 -5.04
C THR A 286 -8.32 -10.21 -4.10
N LEU A 287 -8.01 -10.75 -2.91
CA LEU A 287 -9.01 -10.90 -1.85
C LEU A 287 -9.59 -9.53 -1.44
N LEU A 288 -8.74 -8.50 -1.36
CA LEU A 288 -9.19 -7.14 -1.06
C LEU A 288 -10.24 -6.66 -2.08
N ASP A 289 -9.98 -6.82 -3.38
CA ASP A 289 -10.92 -6.37 -4.43
C ASP A 289 -12.30 -7.06 -4.34
N VAL A 290 -12.32 -8.33 -3.90
CA VAL A 290 -13.57 -9.08 -3.71
C VAL A 290 -14.34 -8.61 -2.48
N MET A 291 -13.61 -8.25 -1.42
CA MET A 291 -14.23 -7.89 -0.13
C MET A 291 -14.52 -6.40 0.02
N ASP A 292 -13.89 -5.56 -0.79
CA ASP A 292 -14.03 -4.12 -0.69
C ASP A 292 -15.36 -3.64 -1.27
N ARG A 293 -16.23 -3.22 -0.34
CA ARG A 293 -17.50 -2.53 -0.58
C ARG A 293 -17.58 -1.30 0.33
N THR A 294 -16.40 -0.76 0.67
CA THR A 294 -16.32 0.45 1.50
C THR A 294 -16.65 1.69 0.69
N ASP A 295 -17.33 2.65 1.31
CA ASP A 295 -17.71 3.91 0.71
C ASP A 295 -16.74 5.06 1.05
N THR A 296 -15.92 4.87 2.10
CA THR A 296 -14.98 5.90 2.56
C THR A 296 -13.53 5.49 2.33
N PRO A 297 -12.64 6.42 1.95
CA PRO A 297 -11.20 6.13 1.83
C PRO A 297 -10.58 5.63 3.15
N MET A 298 -11.10 6.05 4.29
CA MET A 298 -10.65 5.59 5.61
C MET A 298 -10.99 4.12 5.83
N GLY A 299 -12.20 3.70 5.44
CA GLY A 299 -12.64 2.30 5.50
C GLY A 299 -11.79 1.41 4.61
N GLU A 300 -11.50 1.84 3.39
CA GLU A 300 -10.66 1.08 2.45
C GLU A 300 -9.23 0.87 2.98
N ARG A 301 -8.60 1.91 3.55
CA ARG A 301 -7.29 1.79 4.20
C ARG A 301 -7.34 0.84 5.41
N LEU A 302 -8.40 0.91 6.21
CA LEU A 302 -8.57 0.05 7.37
C LEU A 302 -8.84 -1.40 6.97
N LEU A 303 -9.67 -1.66 5.96
CA LEU A 303 -9.95 -2.99 5.42
C LEU A 303 -8.67 -3.68 4.95
N ARG A 304 -7.84 -2.97 4.17
CA ARG A 304 -6.51 -3.46 3.75
C ARG A 304 -5.66 -3.87 4.95
N ARG A 305 -5.66 -3.08 6.01
CA ARG A 305 -4.93 -3.38 7.24
C ARG A 305 -5.49 -4.60 7.95
N TRP A 306 -6.81 -4.75 8.06
CA TRP A 306 -7.42 -5.90 8.71
C TRP A 306 -7.10 -7.21 8.00
N LEU A 307 -7.03 -7.21 6.67
CA LEU A 307 -6.63 -8.38 5.90
C LEU A 307 -5.15 -8.76 6.11
N LEU A 308 -4.26 -7.79 6.30
CA LEU A 308 -2.84 -8.03 6.56
C LEU A 308 -2.54 -8.39 8.03
N PHE A 309 -3.44 -8.03 8.94
CA PHE A 309 -3.32 -8.25 10.38
C PHE A 309 -4.58 -8.89 10.95
N PRO A 310 -4.91 -10.15 10.58
CA PRO A 310 -6.06 -10.87 11.12
C PRO A 310 -5.91 -11.09 12.63
N LEU A 311 -7.03 -11.10 13.35
CA LEU A 311 -7.05 -11.20 14.80
C LEU A 311 -6.80 -12.64 15.28
N ARG A 312 -6.24 -12.76 16.50
CA ARG A 312 -6.14 -14.04 17.23
C ARG A 312 -7.11 -14.13 18.41
N ASP A 313 -7.55 -12.99 18.91
CA ASP A 313 -8.49 -12.92 20.04
C ASP A 313 -9.90 -13.25 19.57
N VAL A 314 -10.41 -14.41 20.00
CA VAL A 314 -11.74 -14.91 19.67
C VAL A 314 -12.83 -13.89 20.03
N LYS A 315 -12.71 -13.22 21.18
CA LYS A 315 -13.73 -12.24 21.61
C LYS A 315 -13.79 -11.02 20.68
N GLN A 316 -12.64 -10.56 20.17
CA GLN A 316 -12.61 -9.46 19.22
C GLN A 316 -13.16 -9.89 17.84
N ILE A 317 -12.88 -11.12 17.43
CA ILE A 317 -13.44 -11.71 16.21
C ILE A 317 -14.95 -11.82 16.32
N GLU A 318 -15.45 -12.37 17.41
CA GLU A 318 -16.91 -12.50 17.68
C GLU A 318 -17.61 -11.13 17.70
N LYS A 319 -16.99 -10.12 18.30
CA LYS A 319 -17.53 -8.75 18.26
C LYS A 319 -17.75 -8.25 16.83
N ARG A 320 -16.75 -8.42 15.96
CA ARG A 320 -16.88 -8.05 14.55
C ARG A 320 -17.99 -8.86 13.87
N GLN A 321 -17.99 -10.19 14.05
CA GLN A 321 -18.99 -11.06 13.47
C GLN A 321 -20.41 -10.72 13.93
N ASN A 322 -20.62 -10.34 15.19
CA ASN A 322 -21.92 -9.92 15.70
C ASN A 322 -22.44 -8.67 14.98
N VAL A 323 -21.57 -7.66 14.79
CA VAL A 323 -21.92 -6.45 14.05
C VAL A 323 -22.20 -6.76 12.58
N VAL A 324 -21.37 -7.59 11.92
CA VAL A 324 -21.61 -8.04 10.54
C VAL A 324 -22.96 -8.77 10.43
N GLU A 325 -23.26 -9.66 11.37
CA GLU A 325 -24.55 -10.38 11.39
C GLU A 325 -25.72 -9.43 11.58
N TYR A 326 -25.57 -8.41 12.41
CA TYR A 326 -26.61 -7.40 12.61
C TYR A 326 -26.91 -6.63 11.31
N PHE A 327 -25.86 -6.16 10.60
CA PHE A 327 -26.01 -5.54 9.28
C PHE A 327 -26.64 -6.49 8.25
N PHE A 328 -26.22 -7.76 8.27
CA PHE A 328 -26.72 -8.77 7.34
C PHE A 328 -28.22 -9.06 7.54
N ARG A 329 -28.70 -9.09 8.80
CA ARG A 329 -30.10 -9.40 9.14
C ARG A 329 -31.03 -8.20 9.09
N ASN A 330 -30.51 -6.97 9.12
CA ASN A 330 -31.30 -5.74 9.17
C ASN A 330 -31.01 -4.83 7.95
N PRO A 331 -31.63 -5.11 6.79
CA PRO A 331 -31.36 -4.36 5.57
C PRO A 331 -31.73 -2.88 5.69
N ASP A 332 -32.87 -2.53 6.32
CA ASP A 332 -33.28 -1.13 6.51
C ASP A 332 -32.25 -0.31 7.30
N PHE A 333 -31.67 -0.92 8.36
CA PHE A 333 -30.58 -0.31 9.12
C PHE A 333 -29.35 -0.11 8.23
N ARG A 334 -28.96 -1.13 7.47
CA ARG A 334 -27.81 -1.11 6.59
C ARG A 334 -27.95 -0.05 5.51
N ASP A 335 -29.12 0.08 4.88
CA ASP A 335 -29.35 1.02 3.78
C ASP A 335 -29.22 2.49 4.26
N VAL A 336 -29.65 2.81 5.48
CA VAL A 336 -29.44 4.15 6.07
C VAL A 336 -27.95 4.42 6.30
N ILE A 337 -27.17 3.44 6.76
CA ILE A 337 -25.73 3.56 6.94
C ILE A 337 -25.04 3.75 5.59
N ASP A 338 -25.34 2.93 4.60
CA ASP A 338 -24.81 2.99 3.23
C ASP A 338 -25.02 4.37 2.58
N GLU A 339 -26.24 4.91 2.64
CA GLU A 339 -26.57 6.22 2.06
C GLU A 339 -25.73 7.34 2.67
N ASN A 340 -25.51 7.29 3.99
CA ASN A 340 -24.81 8.33 4.69
C ASN A 340 -23.28 8.20 4.60
N LEU A 341 -22.72 6.97 4.54
CA LEU A 341 -21.29 6.73 4.33
C LEU A 341 -20.79 7.37 3.02
N LYS A 342 -21.57 7.31 1.94
CA LYS A 342 -21.26 7.91 0.63
C LYS A 342 -21.02 9.42 0.68
N GLY A 343 -21.59 10.10 1.68
CA GLY A 343 -21.43 11.54 1.86
C GLY A 343 -20.26 11.99 2.76
N ILE A 344 -19.54 11.04 3.38
CA ILE A 344 -18.56 11.37 4.42
C ILE A 344 -17.20 11.83 3.87
N GLY A 345 -16.64 11.15 2.86
CA GLY A 345 -15.30 11.45 2.37
C GLY A 345 -14.18 11.09 3.35
N ASP A 346 -13.02 11.75 3.25
CA ASP A 346 -11.81 11.43 4.02
C ASP A 346 -11.59 12.38 5.20
N ILE A 347 -12.24 12.12 6.33
CA ILE A 347 -12.12 12.93 7.55
C ILE A 347 -10.71 12.87 8.14
N GLU A 348 -10.00 11.73 8.05
CA GLU A 348 -8.63 11.61 8.56
C GLU A 348 -7.70 12.63 7.90
N ARG A 349 -7.67 12.66 6.56
CA ARG A 349 -6.83 13.59 5.81
C ARG A 349 -7.29 15.04 5.95
N LEU A 350 -8.59 15.27 6.01
CA LEU A 350 -9.12 16.62 6.30
C LEU A 350 -8.65 17.11 7.67
N THR A 351 -8.66 16.26 8.68
CA THR A 351 -8.20 16.60 10.03
C THR A 351 -6.70 16.98 10.04
N SER A 352 -5.87 16.26 9.29
CA SER A 352 -4.44 16.56 9.15
C SER A 352 -4.20 17.89 8.42
N LYS A 353 -5.01 18.20 7.40
CA LYS A 353 -4.97 19.50 6.69
C LYS A 353 -5.42 20.66 7.59
N ILE A 354 -6.40 20.44 8.46
CA ILE A 354 -6.79 21.43 9.48
C ILE A 354 -5.61 21.68 10.43
N ALA A 355 -5.00 20.62 10.97
CA ALA A 355 -3.90 20.74 11.92
C ALA A 355 -2.66 21.42 11.31
N SER A 356 -2.42 21.23 10.02
CA SER A 356 -1.34 21.90 9.28
C SER A 356 -1.73 23.28 8.70
N GLU A 357 -2.94 23.75 8.96
CA GLU A 357 -3.50 25.03 8.46
C GLU A 357 -3.53 25.11 6.92
N ARG A 358 -3.57 23.95 6.23
CA ARG A 358 -3.60 23.84 4.77
C ARG A 358 -4.97 23.53 4.18
N VAL A 359 -5.99 23.39 5.04
CA VAL A 359 -7.35 23.09 4.62
C VAL A 359 -7.90 24.23 3.77
N THR A 360 -8.45 23.89 2.61
CA THR A 360 -9.10 24.85 1.71
C THR A 360 -10.55 25.11 2.13
N PRO A 361 -11.18 26.25 1.73
CA PRO A 361 -12.60 26.50 2.04
C PRO A 361 -13.54 25.40 1.53
N ARG A 362 -13.23 24.81 0.38
CA ARG A 362 -14.01 23.68 -0.18
C ARG A 362 -13.91 22.43 0.68
N GLU A 363 -12.72 22.10 1.17
CA GLU A 363 -12.50 20.97 2.08
C GLU A 363 -13.16 21.21 3.44
N MET A 364 -13.17 22.44 3.94
CA MET A 364 -13.92 22.80 5.15
C MET A 364 -15.43 22.61 4.95
N ALA A 365 -15.97 22.93 3.78
CA ALA A 365 -17.36 22.65 3.44
C ALA A 365 -17.63 21.14 3.31
N GLN A 366 -16.68 20.35 2.80
CA GLN A 366 -16.77 18.89 2.80
C GLN A 366 -16.82 18.32 4.22
N LEU A 367 -16.00 18.83 5.14
CA LEU A 367 -16.09 18.46 6.56
C LEU A 367 -17.48 18.74 7.15
N ARG A 368 -18.10 19.87 6.84
CA ARG A 368 -19.49 20.16 7.23
C ARG A 368 -20.47 19.12 6.71
N CYS A 369 -20.35 18.71 5.45
CA CYS A 369 -21.20 17.66 4.87
C CYS A 369 -20.97 16.33 5.59
N ALA A 370 -19.71 15.93 5.81
CA ALA A 370 -19.37 14.72 6.54
C ALA A 370 -19.97 14.71 7.95
N LEU A 371 -19.82 15.79 8.72
CA LEU A 371 -20.42 15.93 10.06
C LEU A 371 -21.96 15.88 10.03
N SER A 372 -22.58 16.29 8.93
CA SER A 372 -24.03 16.18 8.78
C SER A 372 -24.47 14.75 8.50
N CYS A 373 -23.69 13.97 7.73
CA CYS A 373 -23.93 12.55 7.46
C CYS A 373 -23.68 11.66 8.70
N ILE A 374 -22.82 12.08 9.62
CA ILE A 374 -22.55 11.35 10.87
C ILE A 374 -23.77 11.36 11.80
N VAL A 375 -24.62 12.38 11.75
CA VAL A 375 -25.80 12.47 12.64
C VAL A 375 -26.76 11.30 12.47
N PRO A 376 -27.27 10.98 11.26
CA PRO A 376 -28.16 9.83 11.08
C PRO A 376 -27.45 8.50 11.38
N ILE A 377 -26.15 8.34 11.07
CA ILE A 377 -25.38 7.14 11.43
C ILE A 377 -25.38 6.93 12.93
N ARG A 378 -25.05 7.97 13.72
CA ARG A 378 -25.06 7.88 15.18
C ARG A 378 -26.45 7.54 15.71
N ASN A 379 -27.51 8.18 15.21
CA ASN A 379 -28.88 7.91 15.66
C ASN A 379 -29.26 6.45 15.40
N GLN A 380 -28.98 5.93 14.21
CA GLN A 380 -29.22 4.53 13.88
C GLN A 380 -28.42 3.58 14.79
N CYS A 381 -27.15 3.87 15.06
CA CYS A 381 -26.35 3.08 15.99
C CYS A 381 -26.94 3.07 17.40
N MET A 382 -27.46 4.21 17.87
CA MET A 382 -28.07 4.32 19.22
C MET A 382 -29.40 3.57 19.36
N GLU A 383 -30.11 3.34 18.26
CA GLU A 383 -31.38 2.59 18.19
C GLU A 383 -31.17 1.09 17.97
N ALA A 384 -29.93 0.65 17.69
CA ALA A 384 -29.62 -0.74 17.45
C ALA A 384 -29.81 -1.61 18.71
N SER A 385 -30.14 -2.89 18.51
CA SER A 385 -30.26 -3.85 19.61
C SER A 385 -28.93 -4.52 19.97
N ASP A 386 -27.88 -4.35 19.16
CA ASP A 386 -26.53 -4.89 19.41
C ASP A 386 -25.71 -3.91 20.27
N GLU A 387 -25.16 -4.39 21.39
CA GLU A 387 -24.41 -3.56 22.34
C GLU A 387 -23.12 -2.98 21.75
N ASN A 388 -22.47 -3.68 20.78
CA ASN A 388 -21.25 -3.18 20.16
C ASN A 388 -21.56 -2.01 19.24
N ILE A 389 -22.65 -2.08 18.48
CA ILE A 389 -23.12 -0.98 17.61
C ILE A 389 -23.52 0.24 18.46
N VAL A 390 -24.28 0.01 19.55
CA VAL A 390 -24.63 1.07 20.50
C VAL A 390 -23.37 1.69 21.11
N GLY A 391 -22.35 0.87 21.43
CA GLY A 391 -21.04 1.34 21.91
C GLY A 391 -20.38 2.29 20.92
N MET A 392 -20.30 1.92 19.63
CA MET A 392 -19.78 2.77 18.57
C MET A 392 -20.57 4.09 18.47
N GLY A 393 -21.89 4.03 18.50
CA GLY A 393 -22.76 5.20 18.47
C GLY A 393 -22.53 6.19 19.62
N LYS A 394 -22.24 5.68 20.83
CA LYS A 394 -21.94 6.53 22.01
C LYS A 394 -20.62 7.26 21.88
N GLU A 395 -19.62 6.67 21.26
CA GLU A 395 -18.29 7.26 21.09
C GLU A 395 -18.24 8.30 19.96
N ILE A 396 -19.20 8.30 19.03
CA ILE A 396 -19.30 9.29 17.95
C ILE A 396 -19.63 10.67 18.51
N SER A 397 -18.78 11.63 18.24
CA SER A 397 -18.98 13.05 18.55
C SER A 397 -19.66 13.78 17.38
N LEU A 398 -20.79 14.44 17.63
CA LEU A 398 -21.52 15.19 16.59
C LEU A 398 -20.84 16.49 16.16
N CYS A 399 -19.88 17.00 16.94
CA CYS A 399 -19.19 18.28 16.69
C CYS A 399 -20.14 19.41 16.25
N GLU A 400 -21.31 19.52 16.90
CA GLU A 400 -22.42 20.37 16.46
C GLU A 400 -22.03 21.85 16.35
N GLU A 401 -21.27 22.36 17.33
CA GLU A 401 -20.84 23.76 17.31
C GLU A 401 -19.94 24.05 16.11
N LEU A 402 -18.99 23.15 15.81
CA LEU A 402 -18.13 23.27 14.64
C LEU A 402 -18.94 23.23 13.34
N ARG A 403 -19.84 22.23 13.21
CA ARG A 403 -20.72 22.10 12.05
C ARG A 403 -21.58 23.31 11.83
N ASN A 404 -22.22 23.86 12.90
CA ASN A 404 -23.06 25.02 12.84
C ASN A 404 -22.25 26.28 12.52
N ARG A 405 -21.04 26.39 13.05
CA ARG A 405 -20.14 27.51 12.77
C ARG A 405 -19.73 27.54 11.32
N ILE A 406 -19.28 26.39 10.77
CA ILE A 406 -18.94 26.27 9.34
C ILE A 406 -20.14 26.62 8.46
N SER A 407 -21.37 26.18 8.82
CA SER A 407 -22.59 26.43 8.06
C SER A 407 -22.97 27.91 8.06
N ARG A 408 -22.70 28.64 9.15
CA ARG A 408 -23.01 30.07 9.28
C ARG A 408 -21.96 30.95 8.62
N GLU A 409 -20.69 30.56 8.65
CA GLU A 409 -19.56 31.40 8.23
C GLU A 409 -19.20 31.22 6.77
N LEU A 410 -19.35 30.00 6.21
CA LEU A 410 -19.01 29.71 4.81
C LEU A 410 -20.24 29.67 3.91
N VAL A 411 -20.04 30.10 2.67
CA VAL A 411 -21.04 29.85 1.62
C VAL A 411 -21.22 28.33 1.38
N PRO A 412 -22.39 27.89 0.86
CA PRO A 412 -22.62 26.44 0.62
C PRO A 412 -21.56 25.76 -0.26
N ASN A 413 -21.12 26.44 -1.31
CA ASN A 413 -20.14 25.96 -2.29
C ASN A 413 -18.99 26.96 -2.43
N PRO A 414 -18.04 27.01 -1.49
CA PRO A 414 -16.95 27.99 -1.54
C PRO A 414 -15.94 27.65 -2.64
N PRO A 415 -15.20 28.64 -3.13
CA PRO A 415 -14.08 28.42 -4.03
C PRO A 415 -12.98 27.62 -3.33
N SER A 416 -12.10 26.98 -4.10
CA SER A 416 -10.96 26.22 -3.54
C SER A 416 -9.87 27.08 -2.92
N LEU A 417 -9.76 28.36 -3.32
CA LEU A 417 -8.77 29.30 -2.81
C LEU A 417 -9.45 30.54 -2.25
N VAL A 418 -9.02 30.97 -1.06
CA VAL A 418 -9.52 32.20 -0.42
C VAL A 418 -9.22 33.43 -1.27
N SER A 419 -8.09 33.44 -1.99
CA SER A 419 -7.69 34.55 -2.89
C SER A 419 -8.66 34.80 -4.06
N LYS A 420 -9.59 33.87 -4.32
CA LYS A 420 -10.65 34.11 -5.33
C LYS A 420 -11.82 34.96 -4.82
N GLY A 421 -11.89 35.17 -3.50
CA GLY A 421 -13.02 35.87 -2.86
C GLY A 421 -14.31 35.05 -2.87
N GLY A 422 -15.35 35.54 -2.14
CA GLY A 422 -16.64 34.89 -2.07
C GLY A 422 -16.67 33.63 -1.20
N VAL A 423 -15.83 33.54 -0.19
CA VAL A 423 -15.71 32.41 0.74
C VAL A 423 -16.70 32.52 1.90
N ILE A 424 -16.86 33.70 2.47
CA ILE A 424 -17.68 33.98 3.67
C ILE A 424 -19.11 34.23 3.27
N ALA A 425 -20.05 33.67 4.04
CA ALA A 425 -21.48 33.85 3.82
C ALA A 425 -21.92 35.30 4.00
N GLU A 426 -22.95 35.73 3.25
CA GLU A 426 -23.58 37.00 3.42
C GLU A 426 -24.32 37.06 4.77
N GLY A 427 -24.33 38.23 5.42
CA GLY A 427 -24.93 38.42 6.73
C GLY A 427 -24.09 37.95 7.90
N TYR A 428 -22.91 37.36 7.69
CA TYR A 428 -22.03 36.93 8.77
C TYR A 428 -21.23 38.10 9.37
N ASN A 429 -20.67 38.97 8.52
CA ASN A 429 -19.85 40.10 8.95
C ASN A 429 -20.29 41.39 8.28
N LYS A 430 -20.73 42.36 9.10
CA LYS A 430 -21.27 43.67 8.63
C LYS A 430 -20.25 44.45 7.78
N GLU A 431 -18.98 44.49 8.22
CA GLU A 431 -17.93 45.24 7.49
C GLU A 431 -17.71 44.62 6.09
N LEU A 432 -17.75 43.30 6.00
CA LEU A 432 -17.62 42.59 4.73
C LEU A 432 -18.82 42.87 3.80
N ASP A 433 -20.02 42.86 4.35
CA ASP A 433 -21.24 43.10 3.57
C ASP A 433 -21.29 44.56 3.07
N GLU A 434 -20.88 45.54 3.89
CA GLU A 434 -20.73 46.94 3.47
C GLU A 434 -19.70 47.12 2.35
N LEU A 435 -18.55 46.44 2.42
CA LEU A 435 -17.53 46.45 1.39
C LEU A 435 -18.02 45.79 0.08
N ARG A 436 -18.78 44.71 0.18
CA ARG A 436 -19.41 44.05 -0.97
C ARG A 436 -20.45 44.93 -1.64
N GLU A 437 -21.29 45.64 -0.84
CA GLU A 437 -22.25 46.59 -1.36
C GLU A 437 -21.56 47.73 -2.13
N ILE A 438 -20.45 48.29 -1.61
CA ILE A 438 -19.63 49.26 -2.30
C ILE A 438 -19.09 48.67 -3.62
N SER A 439 -18.57 47.46 -3.63
CA SER A 439 -18.06 46.82 -4.83
C SER A 439 -19.14 46.50 -5.86
N HIS A 440 -20.34 46.08 -5.46
CA HIS A 440 -21.49 45.86 -6.32
C HIS A 440 -22.10 47.13 -6.87
N SER A 441 -22.32 48.13 -6.03
CA SER A 441 -22.85 49.42 -6.46
C SER A 441 -21.92 50.13 -7.45
N SER A 442 -20.62 49.87 -7.34
CA SER A 442 -19.60 50.40 -8.25
C SER A 442 -19.79 49.96 -9.70
N LYS A 443 -20.32 48.80 -9.97
CA LYS A 443 -20.65 48.36 -11.33
C LYS A 443 -21.79 49.20 -11.94
N ASP A 444 -22.77 49.51 -11.16
CA ASP A 444 -23.89 50.38 -11.57
C ASP A 444 -23.44 51.85 -11.73
N VAL A 445 -22.52 52.31 -10.86
CA VAL A 445 -21.91 53.66 -10.99
C VAL A 445 -21.00 53.71 -12.24
N LEU A 446 -20.21 52.69 -12.54
CA LEU A 446 -19.44 52.61 -13.77
C LEU A 446 -20.33 52.61 -15.02
N ALA A 447 -21.46 51.90 -14.98
CA ALA A 447 -22.44 51.90 -16.05
C ALA A 447 -23.07 53.30 -16.24
N ARG A 448 -23.44 53.97 -15.14
CA ARG A 448 -23.95 55.34 -15.19
C ARG A 448 -22.90 56.32 -15.71
N LEU A 449 -21.65 56.23 -15.21
CA LEU A 449 -20.54 57.08 -15.72
C LEU A 449 -20.33 56.87 -17.19
N ARG A 450 -20.39 55.61 -17.70
CA ARG A 450 -20.31 55.30 -19.13
C ARG A 450 -21.46 56.02 -19.87
N ASP A 451 -22.68 55.90 -19.37
CA ASP A 451 -23.88 56.47 -20.05
C ASP A 451 -23.85 58.03 -20.02
N GLU A 452 -23.40 58.63 -18.92
CA GLU A 452 -23.21 60.07 -18.77
C GLU A 452 -22.14 60.59 -19.74
N GLU A 453 -20.95 59.92 -19.77
CA GLU A 453 -19.88 60.31 -20.67
C GLU A 453 -20.24 60.05 -22.17
N SER A 454 -21.01 58.98 -22.44
CA SER A 454 -21.61 58.71 -23.75
C SER A 454 -22.56 59.82 -24.19
N ALA A 455 -23.40 60.33 -23.27
CA ALA A 455 -24.34 61.43 -23.51
C ALA A 455 -23.60 62.76 -23.74
N LYS A 456 -22.61 63.09 -22.91
CA LYS A 456 -21.77 64.28 -23.04
C LYS A 456 -20.97 64.34 -24.34
N THR A 457 -20.37 63.24 -24.74
CA THR A 457 -19.51 63.14 -25.93
C THR A 457 -20.23 62.80 -27.22
N GLY A 458 -21.46 62.30 -27.12
CA GLY A 458 -22.25 61.76 -28.23
C GLY A 458 -21.66 60.47 -28.84
N ILE A 459 -20.80 59.77 -28.10
CA ILE A 459 -20.16 58.50 -28.54
C ILE A 459 -20.99 57.29 -28.00
N GLN A 460 -21.97 56.85 -28.77
CA GLN A 460 -22.84 55.71 -28.38
C GLN A 460 -22.11 54.37 -28.24
N SER A 461 -20.88 54.21 -28.83
CA SER A 461 -20.08 53.00 -28.78
C SER A 461 -19.07 52.96 -27.62
N LEU A 462 -19.20 53.88 -26.65
CA LEU A 462 -18.27 53.97 -25.51
C LEU A 462 -18.35 52.72 -24.64
N LYS A 463 -17.20 52.16 -24.31
CA LYS A 463 -17.06 50.98 -23.42
C LYS A 463 -16.17 51.29 -22.26
N ILE A 464 -16.51 50.83 -21.06
CA ILE A 464 -15.54 50.76 -19.95
C ILE A 464 -14.95 49.37 -19.93
N GLY A 465 -13.64 49.26 -19.83
CA GLY A 465 -12.89 48.04 -19.66
C GLY A 465 -11.88 48.16 -18.55
N PHE A 466 -11.32 47.03 -18.11
CA PHE A 466 -10.28 46.96 -17.09
C PHE A 466 -9.01 46.35 -17.70
N ASN A 467 -7.83 46.85 -17.31
CA ASN A 467 -6.53 46.31 -17.66
C ASN A 467 -5.62 46.34 -16.44
N ASN A 468 -4.93 45.22 -16.18
CA ASN A 468 -4.06 45.04 -15.01
C ASN A 468 -2.89 46.02 -14.93
N VAL A 469 -2.50 46.71 -16.05
CA VAL A 469 -1.36 47.63 -16.10
C VAL A 469 -1.77 49.06 -15.73
N PHE A 470 -2.92 49.53 -16.18
CA PHE A 470 -3.35 50.93 -16.00
C PHE A 470 -4.81 51.10 -15.55
N GLY A 471 -5.46 50.02 -15.07
CA GLY A 471 -6.76 50.00 -14.41
C GLY A 471 -7.95 50.13 -15.35
N TYR A 472 -9.03 50.80 -14.86
CA TYR A 472 -10.23 51.06 -15.64
C TYR A 472 -10.00 52.11 -16.71
N TYR A 473 -10.56 51.88 -17.91
CA TYR A 473 -10.42 52.79 -19.03
C TYR A 473 -11.70 52.93 -19.86
N LEU A 474 -11.86 54.05 -20.55
CA LEU A 474 -12.88 54.26 -21.54
C LEU A 474 -12.27 53.90 -22.92
N GLU A 475 -12.90 52.99 -23.64
CA GLU A 475 -12.46 52.58 -24.98
C GLU A 475 -13.31 53.30 -26.07
N VAL A 476 -12.61 54.10 -26.91
CA VAL A 476 -13.22 54.91 -27.96
C VAL A 476 -12.72 54.34 -29.30
N ARG A 477 -13.62 54.01 -30.23
CA ARG A 477 -13.26 53.61 -31.59
C ARG A 477 -12.66 54.76 -32.34
N ASN A 478 -11.66 54.51 -33.20
CA ASN A 478 -10.91 55.53 -33.95
C ASN A 478 -11.80 56.46 -34.75
N MET A 479 -12.99 56.02 -35.21
CA MET A 479 -13.98 56.86 -35.92
C MET A 479 -14.56 57.99 -35.08
N HIS A 480 -14.47 57.95 -33.76
CA HIS A 480 -15.04 58.95 -32.82
C HIS A 480 -13.94 59.69 -32.09
N LYS A 481 -12.67 59.59 -32.47
CA LYS A 481 -11.53 60.19 -31.80
C LYS A 481 -11.60 61.72 -31.69
N GLU A 482 -12.17 62.44 -32.66
CA GLU A 482 -12.34 63.87 -32.65
C GLU A 482 -13.39 64.40 -31.64
N ARG A 483 -14.20 63.52 -31.09
CA ARG A 483 -15.24 63.83 -30.08
C ARG A 483 -14.76 63.63 -28.64
N VAL A 484 -13.49 63.19 -28.46
CA VAL A 484 -12.92 62.98 -27.15
C VAL A 484 -12.58 64.33 -26.50
N PRO A 485 -13.07 64.62 -25.25
CA PRO A 485 -12.73 65.84 -24.53
C PRO A 485 -11.28 65.98 -24.21
N GLU A 486 -10.74 67.20 -24.14
CA GLU A 486 -9.32 67.48 -23.87
C GLU A 486 -8.88 67.05 -22.46
N ASN A 487 -9.80 66.92 -21.51
CA ASN A 487 -9.51 66.49 -20.16
C ASN A 487 -9.34 64.96 -20.04
N TRP A 488 -9.59 64.14 -21.07
CA TRP A 488 -9.35 62.70 -21.07
C TRP A 488 -7.88 62.43 -21.36
N ILE A 489 -7.29 61.62 -20.48
CA ILE A 489 -5.88 61.24 -20.58
C ILE A 489 -5.75 59.93 -21.41
N ARG A 490 -5.12 60.02 -22.58
CA ARG A 490 -4.88 58.81 -23.41
C ARG A 490 -3.78 57.95 -22.79
N LYS A 491 -4.06 56.65 -22.61
CA LYS A 491 -3.13 55.66 -22.05
C LYS A 491 -2.62 54.67 -23.08
N GLN A 492 -3.43 54.27 -24.05
CA GLN A 492 -3.05 53.27 -25.03
C GLN A 492 -3.76 53.53 -26.34
N THR A 493 -3.01 53.33 -27.44
CA THR A 493 -3.54 53.33 -28.80
C THR A 493 -3.50 51.92 -29.33
N LEU A 494 -4.65 51.43 -29.81
CA LEU A 494 -4.87 50.16 -30.44
C LEU A 494 -5.11 50.34 -31.95
N VAL A 495 -5.10 49.24 -32.72
CA VAL A 495 -5.33 49.30 -34.17
C VAL A 495 -6.71 49.94 -34.52
N ASN A 496 -7.77 49.63 -33.73
CA ASN A 496 -9.15 50.04 -34.01
C ASN A 496 -9.78 50.96 -32.94
N ALA A 497 -9.07 51.27 -31.87
CA ALA A 497 -9.59 52.05 -30.74
C ALA A 497 -8.46 52.73 -29.95
N GLU A 498 -8.81 53.75 -29.19
CA GLU A 498 -7.92 54.35 -28.18
C GLU A 498 -8.52 54.19 -26.77
N ARG A 499 -7.67 54.09 -25.76
CA ARG A 499 -8.07 53.93 -24.36
C ARG A 499 -7.70 55.18 -23.57
N TYR A 500 -8.69 55.68 -22.83
CA TYR A 500 -8.60 56.91 -22.08
C TYR A 500 -8.96 56.72 -20.61
N ILE A 501 -8.47 57.58 -19.73
CA ILE A 501 -8.80 57.65 -18.34
C ILE A 501 -9.32 59.08 -18.05
N THR A 502 -10.40 59.17 -17.25
CA THR A 502 -10.90 60.43 -16.70
C THR A 502 -10.55 60.52 -15.23
N PRO A 503 -10.47 61.75 -14.62
CA PRO A 503 -10.28 61.91 -13.18
C PRO A 503 -11.33 61.22 -12.35
N GLU A 504 -12.58 61.30 -12.79
CA GLU A 504 -13.72 60.68 -12.09
C GLU A 504 -13.63 59.16 -12.12
N LEU A 505 -13.24 58.58 -13.29
CA LEU A 505 -13.02 57.15 -13.43
C LEU A 505 -11.87 56.66 -12.54
N LYS A 506 -10.82 57.47 -12.38
CA LYS A 506 -9.68 57.13 -11.54
C LYS A 506 -10.02 57.19 -10.05
N GLU A 507 -10.79 58.17 -9.61
CA GLU A 507 -11.25 58.27 -8.21
C GLU A 507 -12.18 57.09 -7.86
N LEU A 508 -13.06 56.68 -8.80
CA LEU A 508 -13.90 55.52 -8.65
C LEU A 508 -13.10 54.23 -8.61
N GLU A 509 -12.06 54.09 -9.48
CA GLU A 509 -11.15 52.96 -9.48
C GLU A 509 -10.45 52.78 -8.12
N GLU A 510 -9.92 53.87 -7.54
CA GLU A 510 -9.27 53.81 -6.22
C GLU A 510 -10.19 53.33 -5.12
N LYS A 511 -11.49 53.72 -5.19
CA LYS A 511 -12.51 53.22 -4.26
C LYS A 511 -12.85 51.73 -4.46
N ILE A 512 -12.98 51.29 -5.73
CA ILE A 512 -13.33 49.92 -6.06
C ILE A 512 -12.19 48.93 -5.71
N LEU A 513 -10.99 49.24 -6.21
CA LEU A 513 -9.81 48.37 -5.95
C LEU A 513 -9.47 48.33 -4.46
N GLY A 514 -9.60 49.47 -3.75
CA GLY A 514 -9.45 49.52 -2.30
C GLY A 514 -10.47 48.68 -1.55
N ALA A 515 -11.70 48.57 -2.04
CA ALA A 515 -12.73 47.72 -1.45
C ALA A 515 -12.48 46.24 -1.75
N GLU A 516 -12.13 45.90 -2.98
CA GLU A 516 -11.80 44.49 -3.38
C GLU A 516 -10.61 43.93 -2.60
N ASP A 517 -9.52 44.68 -2.48
CA ASP A 517 -8.35 44.26 -1.69
C ASP A 517 -8.73 44.08 -0.20
N ARG A 518 -9.55 44.96 0.36
CA ARG A 518 -10.04 44.88 1.75
C ARG A 518 -10.94 43.65 1.95
N ILE A 519 -11.81 43.34 0.99
CA ILE A 519 -12.64 42.13 1.00
C ILE A 519 -11.76 40.88 1.10
N LEU A 520 -10.77 40.74 0.24
CA LEU A 520 -9.87 39.57 0.24
C LEU A 520 -9.09 39.46 1.57
N VAL A 521 -8.56 40.53 2.10
CA VAL A 521 -7.87 40.55 3.41
C VAL A 521 -8.80 40.15 4.54
N LEU A 522 -10.02 40.66 4.56
CA LEU A 522 -11.00 40.39 5.58
C LEU A 522 -11.52 38.95 5.50
N GLU A 523 -11.83 38.44 4.29
CA GLU A 523 -12.20 37.03 4.08
C GLU A 523 -11.09 36.07 4.49
N SER A 524 -9.83 36.41 4.18
CA SER A 524 -8.66 35.59 4.59
C SER A 524 -8.55 35.53 6.12
N ARG A 525 -8.74 36.66 6.79
CA ARG A 525 -8.71 36.71 8.26
C ARG A 525 -9.83 35.88 8.88
N LEU A 526 -11.07 36.07 8.42
CA LEU A 526 -12.24 35.35 8.93
C LEU A 526 -12.13 33.84 8.71
N TYR A 527 -11.61 33.45 7.54
CA TYR A 527 -11.34 32.02 7.26
C TYR A 527 -10.26 31.46 8.17
N ALA A 528 -9.15 32.16 8.39
CA ALA A 528 -8.11 31.74 9.33
C ALA A 528 -8.66 31.60 10.78
N GLU A 529 -9.54 32.48 11.22
CA GLU A 529 -10.24 32.38 12.52
C GLU A 529 -11.13 31.13 12.60
N LEU A 530 -11.78 30.73 11.51
CA LEU A 530 -12.56 29.48 11.42
C LEU A 530 -11.65 28.25 11.49
N VAL A 531 -10.53 28.26 10.76
CA VAL A 531 -9.53 27.16 10.80
C VAL A 531 -8.94 27.03 12.21
N ALA A 532 -8.56 28.16 12.84
CA ALA A 532 -8.07 28.17 14.23
C ALA A 532 -9.09 27.62 15.24
N TYR A 533 -10.38 27.85 15.00
CA TYR A 533 -11.44 27.23 15.82
C TYR A 533 -11.55 25.73 15.58
N ALA A 534 -11.44 25.27 14.33
CA ALA A 534 -11.51 23.85 13.98
C ALA A 534 -10.36 23.02 14.59
N LEU A 535 -9.20 23.64 14.88
CA LEU A 535 -8.07 22.99 15.57
C LEU A 535 -8.47 22.38 16.92
N GLN A 536 -9.45 22.94 17.61
CA GLN A 536 -9.92 22.42 18.90
C GLN A 536 -10.66 21.08 18.78
N TYR A 537 -11.06 20.70 17.58
CA TYR A 537 -11.81 19.48 17.27
C TYR A 537 -10.97 18.35 16.68
N ILE A 538 -9.64 18.47 16.63
CA ILE A 538 -8.75 17.44 16.04
C ILE A 538 -9.02 16.05 16.64
N THR A 539 -8.99 15.93 17.97
CA THR A 539 -9.20 14.64 18.67
C THR A 539 -10.58 14.04 18.41
N PRO A 540 -11.72 14.76 18.59
CA PRO A 540 -13.03 14.19 18.26
C PRO A 540 -13.20 13.87 16.77
N LEU A 541 -12.59 14.61 15.85
CA LEU A 541 -12.63 14.29 14.41
C LEU A 541 -11.86 13.01 14.10
N GLN A 542 -10.69 12.80 14.70
CA GLN A 542 -9.93 11.55 14.56
C GLN A 542 -10.68 10.34 15.13
N LEU A 543 -11.34 10.52 16.28
CA LEU A 543 -12.16 9.45 16.86
C LEU A 543 -13.32 9.09 15.93
N ASN A 544 -14.03 10.09 15.42
CA ASN A 544 -15.10 9.90 14.44
C ASN A 544 -14.59 9.15 13.20
N ALA A 545 -13.46 9.59 12.65
CA ALA A 545 -12.86 8.94 11.48
C ALA A 545 -12.56 7.45 11.71
N ALA A 546 -12.01 7.10 12.88
CA ALA A 546 -11.72 5.73 13.24
C ALA A 546 -13.00 4.88 13.38
N ILE A 547 -14.04 5.40 14.07
CA ILE A 547 -15.30 4.67 14.26
C ILE A 547 -16.05 4.51 12.93
N ILE A 548 -16.08 5.55 12.11
CA ILE A 548 -16.71 5.48 10.78
C ILE A 548 -15.98 4.48 9.89
N ALA A 549 -14.64 4.42 9.92
CA ALA A 549 -13.89 3.42 9.19
C ALA A 549 -14.20 1.99 9.66
N ASP A 550 -14.35 1.77 10.99
CA ASP A 550 -14.77 0.49 11.55
C ASP A 550 -16.19 0.11 11.06
N ILE A 551 -17.15 1.03 11.12
CA ILE A 551 -18.52 0.83 10.63
C ILE A 551 -18.51 0.49 9.14
N ASP A 552 -17.78 1.22 8.33
CA ASP A 552 -17.66 1.05 6.88
C ASP A 552 -17.07 -0.32 6.52
N CYS A 553 -16.02 -0.76 7.19
CA CYS A 553 -15.45 -2.11 7.01
C CYS A 553 -16.46 -3.23 7.36
N LEU A 554 -17.16 -3.09 8.49
CA LEU A 554 -18.13 -4.09 8.95
C LEU A 554 -19.38 -4.10 8.05
N HIS A 555 -19.80 -2.95 7.57
CA HIS A 555 -20.82 -2.80 6.54
C HIS A 555 -20.39 -3.50 5.23
N SER A 556 -19.17 -3.24 4.76
CA SER A 556 -18.57 -3.89 3.57
C SER A 556 -18.59 -5.42 3.68
N PHE A 557 -18.27 -5.98 4.84
CA PHE A 557 -18.35 -7.42 5.07
C PHE A 557 -19.76 -7.98 4.97
N ALA A 558 -20.75 -7.26 5.47
CA ALA A 558 -22.15 -7.68 5.39
C ALA A 558 -22.68 -7.62 3.95
N VAL A 559 -22.33 -6.59 3.19
CA VAL A 559 -22.68 -6.46 1.77
C VAL A 559 -22.04 -7.58 0.95
N SER A 560 -20.72 -7.81 1.09
CA SER A 560 -20.01 -8.90 0.41
C SER A 560 -20.59 -10.28 0.78
N ALA A 561 -20.95 -10.48 2.05
CA ALA A 561 -21.56 -11.73 2.49
C ALA A 561 -22.92 -11.98 1.84
N GLN A 562 -23.71 -10.94 1.63
CA GLN A 562 -25.00 -11.06 0.96
C GLN A 562 -24.84 -11.30 -0.55
N GLU A 563 -23.97 -10.57 -1.21
CA GLU A 563 -23.70 -10.71 -2.65
C GLU A 563 -23.20 -12.10 -3.00
N HIS A 564 -22.29 -12.65 -2.20
CA HIS A 564 -21.59 -13.90 -2.47
C HIS A 564 -22.09 -15.10 -1.65
N ARG A 565 -23.19 -14.94 -0.87
CA ARG A 565 -23.78 -15.99 -0.04
C ARG A 565 -22.77 -16.61 0.92
N TYR A 566 -22.05 -15.76 1.64
CA TYR A 566 -21.13 -16.21 2.68
C TYR A 566 -21.87 -16.47 3.99
N VAL A 567 -21.33 -17.38 4.80
CA VAL A 567 -21.93 -17.78 6.07
C VAL A 567 -21.05 -17.35 7.24
N ARG A 568 -21.65 -17.13 8.39
CA ARG A 568 -20.94 -16.87 9.65
C ARG A 568 -20.14 -18.10 10.07
N PRO A 569 -18.79 -18.03 10.17
CA PRO A 569 -17.99 -19.13 10.71
C PRO A 569 -18.02 -19.14 12.23
N ILE A 570 -17.82 -20.31 12.82
CA ILE A 570 -17.53 -20.47 14.25
C ILE A 570 -16.01 -20.37 14.42
N VAL A 571 -15.57 -19.41 15.22
CA VAL A 571 -14.14 -19.27 15.56
C VAL A 571 -13.97 -19.55 17.04
N ASP A 572 -13.05 -20.45 17.39
CA ASP A 572 -12.84 -20.88 18.77
C ASP A 572 -11.36 -21.22 19.05
N GLU A 573 -11.04 -21.57 20.30
CA GLU A 573 -9.69 -21.95 20.73
C GLU A 573 -9.32 -23.41 20.42
N SER A 574 -10.17 -24.16 19.69
CA SER A 574 -9.86 -25.53 19.28
C SER A 574 -8.70 -25.57 18.26
N GLU A 575 -8.22 -26.78 17.99
CA GLU A 575 -7.22 -27.02 16.92
C GLU A 575 -7.87 -27.67 15.70
N VAL A 576 -9.18 -27.46 15.50
CA VAL A 576 -9.97 -28.03 14.40
C VAL A 576 -10.16 -26.98 13.31
N LEU A 577 -10.02 -27.41 12.06
CA LEU A 577 -10.45 -26.67 10.87
C LEU A 577 -11.43 -27.57 10.12
N ASP A 578 -12.72 -27.24 10.15
CA ASP A 578 -13.78 -28.00 9.48
C ASP A 578 -14.56 -27.05 8.56
N ILE A 579 -14.36 -27.19 7.28
CA ILE A 579 -14.98 -26.38 6.22
C ILE A 579 -15.86 -27.31 5.39
N LYS A 580 -17.16 -27.01 5.31
CA LYS A 580 -18.11 -27.73 4.48
C LYS A 580 -18.48 -26.93 3.25
N GLN A 581 -18.36 -27.54 2.09
CA GLN A 581 -18.65 -26.95 0.79
C GLN A 581 -17.93 -25.59 0.59
N GLY A 582 -16.65 -25.54 0.98
CA GLY A 582 -15.80 -24.35 0.83
C GLY A 582 -15.64 -23.96 -0.65
N ARG A 583 -15.64 -22.66 -0.92
CA ARG A 583 -15.42 -22.06 -2.25
C ARG A 583 -14.26 -21.09 -2.21
N HIS A 584 -13.61 -20.88 -3.34
CA HIS A 584 -12.50 -19.91 -3.43
C HIS A 584 -13.05 -18.50 -3.69
N PRO A 585 -12.89 -17.54 -2.75
CA PRO A 585 -13.57 -16.23 -2.83
C PRO A 585 -13.24 -15.46 -4.10
N VAL A 586 -11.98 -15.50 -4.57
CA VAL A 586 -11.56 -14.75 -5.75
C VAL A 586 -11.94 -15.48 -7.05
N ILE A 587 -11.69 -16.80 -7.13
CA ILE A 587 -11.98 -17.55 -8.36
C ILE A 587 -13.49 -17.58 -8.65
N GLU A 588 -14.31 -17.76 -7.61
CA GLU A 588 -15.77 -17.81 -7.76
C GLU A 588 -16.35 -16.52 -8.38
N THR A 589 -15.78 -15.36 -8.06
CA THR A 589 -16.23 -14.06 -8.62
C THR A 589 -15.78 -13.82 -10.05
N GLN A 590 -14.78 -14.55 -10.55
CA GLN A 590 -14.25 -14.43 -11.90
C GLN A 590 -14.84 -15.46 -12.87
N MET A 591 -15.70 -16.37 -12.39
CA MET A 591 -16.28 -17.41 -13.26
C MET A 591 -17.28 -16.82 -14.26
N PRO A 592 -17.29 -17.35 -15.48
CA PRO A 592 -18.26 -16.93 -16.49
C PRO A 592 -19.72 -17.12 -16.01
N PRO A 593 -20.65 -16.27 -16.45
CA PRO A 593 -22.07 -16.43 -16.13
C PRO A 593 -22.58 -17.83 -16.52
N GLY A 594 -23.19 -18.52 -15.55
CA GLY A 594 -23.72 -19.89 -15.75
C GLY A 594 -22.78 -21.01 -15.32
N GLU A 595 -21.51 -20.72 -15.01
CA GLU A 595 -20.60 -21.67 -14.38
C GLU A 595 -20.57 -21.45 -12.85
N SER A 596 -20.48 -22.53 -12.10
CA SER A 596 -20.36 -22.48 -10.63
C SER A 596 -19.06 -23.09 -10.17
N TYR A 597 -18.49 -22.54 -9.12
CA TYR A 597 -17.30 -23.08 -8.48
C TYR A 597 -17.63 -24.44 -7.82
N VAL A 598 -16.77 -25.44 -8.02
CA VAL A 598 -16.96 -26.76 -7.39
C VAL A 598 -16.46 -26.66 -5.94
N SER A 599 -17.41 -26.65 -5.02
CA SER A 599 -17.15 -26.56 -3.59
C SER A 599 -16.57 -27.86 -3.02
N ASN A 600 -15.76 -27.79 -1.98
CA ASN A 600 -15.11 -28.92 -1.34
C ASN A 600 -15.13 -28.87 0.17
N ASP A 601 -15.20 -30.04 0.80
CA ASP A 601 -15.06 -30.22 2.23
C ASP A 601 -13.60 -30.37 2.60
N VAL A 602 -13.14 -29.65 3.63
CA VAL A 602 -11.78 -29.78 4.17
C VAL A 602 -11.88 -29.92 5.67
N TYR A 603 -11.34 -31.01 6.20
CA TYR A 603 -11.25 -31.25 7.64
C TYR A 603 -9.79 -31.45 8.04
N LEU A 604 -9.32 -30.74 9.05
CA LEU A 604 -7.99 -30.89 9.66
C LEU A 604 -8.13 -30.79 11.18
N ASP A 605 -7.44 -31.66 11.89
CA ASP A 605 -7.24 -31.58 13.34
C ASP A 605 -5.80 -32.00 13.69
N THR A 606 -5.40 -31.90 14.94
CA THR A 606 -4.07 -32.27 15.38
C THR A 606 -3.97 -33.71 15.90
N ASP A 607 -5.10 -34.44 16.01
CA ASP A 607 -5.18 -35.77 16.61
C ASP A 607 -5.28 -36.90 15.59
N LYS A 608 -6.09 -36.72 14.54
CA LYS A 608 -6.45 -37.80 13.60
C LYS A 608 -6.12 -37.47 12.14
N GLN A 609 -6.24 -36.22 11.75
CA GLN A 609 -6.05 -35.77 10.38
C GLN A 609 -5.28 -34.43 10.35
N GLN A 610 -4.03 -34.51 10.79
CA GLN A 610 -3.13 -33.36 10.88
C GLN A 610 -2.64 -32.93 9.49
N ILE A 611 -2.28 -33.91 8.67
CA ILE A 611 -1.69 -33.68 7.35
C ILE A 611 -2.55 -34.36 6.30
N ILE A 612 -2.99 -33.60 5.32
CA ILE A 612 -3.58 -34.12 4.08
C ILE A 612 -2.53 -34.09 2.98
N ILE A 613 -2.18 -35.28 2.48
CA ILE A 613 -1.39 -35.41 1.24
C ILE A 613 -2.39 -35.39 0.09
N LEU A 614 -2.27 -34.36 -0.74
CA LEU A 614 -3.18 -34.10 -1.86
C LEU A 614 -2.53 -34.45 -3.18
N THR A 615 -3.01 -35.53 -3.81
CA THR A 615 -2.54 -35.96 -5.14
C THR A 615 -3.57 -35.62 -6.22
N GLY A 616 -3.18 -35.72 -7.47
CA GLY A 616 -4.05 -35.48 -8.61
C GLY A 616 -3.34 -34.77 -9.77
N PRO A 617 -3.95 -34.72 -10.96
CA PRO A 617 -3.33 -34.11 -12.12
C PRO A 617 -3.15 -32.60 -11.97
N ASN A 618 -2.24 -32.05 -12.77
CA ASN A 618 -2.14 -30.60 -12.90
C ASN A 618 -3.43 -30.08 -13.55
N MET A 619 -3.83 -28.85 -13.22
CA MET A 619 -5.09 -28.22 -13.61
C MET A 619 -6.35 -28.79 -12.92
N ALA A 620 -6.22 -29.82 -12.06
CA ALA A 620 -7.37 -30.35 -11.31
C ALA A 620 -7.87 -29.40 -10.21
N GLY A 621 -7.08 -28.37 -9.81
CA GLY A 621 -7.48 -27.40 -8.79
C GLY A 621 -6.82 -27.60 -7.43
N LYS A 622 -5.69 -28.36 -7.32
CA LYS A 622 -4.96 -28.55 -6.05
C LYS A 622 -4.58 -27.22 -5.41
N SER A 623 -3.89 -26.35 -6.14
CA SER A 623 -3.44 -25.04 -5.67
C SER A 623 -4.62 -24.13 -5.28
N ALA A 624 -5.73 -24.20 -6.01
CA ALA A 624 -6.95 -23.45 -5.69
C ALA A 624 -7.57 -23.91 -4.36
N LEU A 625 -7.59 -25.24 -4.08
CA LEU A 625 -8.08 -25.79 -2.82
C LEU A 625 -7.21 -25.36 -1.63
N LEU A 626 -5.86 -25.38 -1.80
CA LEU A 626 -4.96 -24.91 -0.76
C LEU A 626 -5.21 -23.43 -0.43
N ARG A 627 -5.21 -22.58 -1.44
CA ARG A 627 -5.45 -21.14 -1.29
C ARG A 627 -6.84 -20.88 -0.69
N GLN A 628 -7.89 -21.54 -1.16
CA GLN A 628 -9.25 -21.49 -0.61
C GLN A 628 -9.25 -21.72 0.90
N THR A 629 -8.59 -22.77 1.35
CA THR A 629 -8.55 -23.15 2.77
C THR A 629 -7.88 -22.07 3.63
N ALA A 630 -6.73 -21.53 3.15
CA ALA A 630 -6.05 -20.45 3.85
C ALA A 630 -6.87 -19.17 3.86
N LEU A 631 -7.49 -18.79 2.72
CA LEU A 631 -8.31 -17.59 2.63
C LEU A 631 -9.55 -17.67 3.52
N ILE A 632 -10.21 -18.82 3.61
CA ILE A 632 -11.34 -19.03 4.53
C ILE A 632 -10.90 -18.87 5.99
N ALA A 633 -9.76 -19.46 6.39
CA ALA A 633 -9.22 -19.31 7.73
C ALA A 633 -8.84 -17.85 8.03
N LEU A 634 -8.23 -17.16 7.08
CA LEU A 634 -7.88 -15.75 7.18
C LEU A 634 -9.13 -14.86 7.32
N MET A 635 -10.13 -15.04 6.45
CA MET A 635 -11.40 -14.30 6.48
C MET A 635 -12.12 -14.48 7.82
N ALA A 636 -12.19 -15.73 8.34
CA ALA A 636 -12.79 -16.01 9.63
C ALA A 636 -12.12 -15.23 10.76
N GLN A 637 -10.77 -15.14 10.77
CA GLN A 637 -10.00 -14.41 11.79
C GLN A 637 -9.93 -12.89 11.56
N VAL A 638 -10.26 -12.39 10.39
CA VAL A 638 -10.54 -10.97 10.17
C VAL A 638 -11.87 -10.57 10.81
N GLY A 639 -12.78 -11.52 10.99
CA GLY A 639 -14.11 -11.32 11.57
C GLY A 639 -15.22 -11.18 10.55
N CYS A 640 -14.97 -11.57 9.28
CA CYS A 640 -16.00 -11.59 8.25
C CYS A 640 -16.65 -12.97 8.06
N PHE A 641 -17.70 -13.03 7.27
CA PHE A 641 -18.31 -14.27 6.83
C PHE A 641 -17.48 -14.93 5.73
N VAL A 642 -17.65 -16.24 5.55
CA VAL A 642 -16.78 -17.06 4.69
C VAL A 642 -17.54 -17.78 3.58
N PRO A 643 -16.92 -18.03 2.42
CA PRO A 643 -17.52 -18.75 1.29
C PRO A 643 -17.60 -20.26 1.56
N ALA A 644 -18.56 -20.69 2.34
CA ALA A 644 -18.82 -22.08 2.69
C ALA A 644 -20.30 -22.29 3.04
N ASP A 645 -20.76 -23.55 3.20
CA ASP A 645 -22.07 -23.82 3.78
C ASP A 645 -22.00 -23.80 5.32
N SER A 646 -20.88 -24.22 5.88
CA SER A 646 -20.52 -24.00 7.27
C SER A 646 -19.01 -24.07 7.46
N ALA A 647 -18.49 -23.36 8.45
CA ALA A 647 -17.08 -23.41 8.79
C ALA A 647 -16.88 -23.30 10.30
N ARG A 648 -15.99 -24.15 10.84
CA ARG A 648 -15.44 -24.04 12.18
C ARG A 648 -13.93 -23.88 12.06
N VAL A 649 -13.43 -22.81 12.62
CA VAL A 649 -12.00 -22.43 12.51
C VAL A 649 -11.44 -22.28 13.91
N GLY A 650 -10.68 -23.28 14.36
CA GLY A 650 -9.83 -23.14 15.54
C GLY A 650 -8.72 -22.15 15.23
N VAL A 651 -8.56 -21.12 16.08
CA VAL A 651 -7.63 -20.01 15.87
C VAL A 651 -6.26 -20.50 15.44
N VAL A 652 -5.75 -19.95 14.34
CA VAL A 652 -4.37 -20.12 13.89
C VAL A 652 -3.52 -18.91 14.30
N ASP A 653 -2.28 -19.16 14.66
CA ASP A 653 -1.32 -18.10 15.02
C ASP A 653 -0.46 -17.68 13.84
N LYS A 654 -0.29 -18.55 12.84
CA LYS A 654 0.50 -18.31 11.63
C LYS A 654 -0.11 -19.05 10.45
N ILE A 655 -0.12 -18.41 9.30
CA ILE A 655 -0.45 -19.05 8.02
C ILE A 655 0.79 -18.99 7.15
N PHE A 656 1.23 -20.14 6.68
CA PHE A 656 2.36 -20.27 5.78
C PHE A 656 1.94 -20.91 4.48
N THR A 657 2.37 -20.32 3.38
CA THR A 657 2.11 -20.89 2.05
C THR A 657 3.37 -20.94 1.21
N ARG A 658 3.58 -22.10 0.61
CA ARG A 658 4.51 -22.28 -0.48
C ARG A 658 3.72 -22.78 -1.69
N VAL A 659 3.27 -21.86 -2.55
CA VAL A 659 2.41 -22.13 -3.69
C VAL A 659 2.97 -21.49 -4.96
N GLY A 660 3.18 -22.29 -6.00
CA GLY A 660 3.65 -21.86 -7.31
C GLY A 660 5.15 -21.58 -7.42
N ALA A 661 5.68 -21.65 -8.63
CA ALA A 661 7.04 -21.23 -8.96
C ALA A 661 6.99 -19.76 -9.40
N SER A 662 7.56 -18.86 -8.61
CA SER A 662 7.82 -17.49 -9.06
C SER A 662 9.28 -17.39 -9.46
N ASP A 663 9.53 -17.19 -10.75
CA ASP A 663 10.87 -16.90 -11.26
C ASP A 663 11.26 -15.49 -10.82
N ASN A 664 12.12 -15.38 -9.82
CA ASN A 664 12.74 -14.10 -9.45
C ASN A 664 14.05 -13.92 -10.22
N ILE A 665 13.94 -13.74 -11.54
CA ILE A 665 15.09 -13.54 -12.45
C ILE A 665 15.93 -12.34 -12.02
N SER A 666 15.35 -11.36 -11.33
CA SER A 666 16.03 -10.13 -10.92
C SER A 666 17.03 -10.31 -9.77
N ALA A 667 16.92 -11.39 -9.00
CA ALA A 667 17.83 -11.67 -7.87
C ALA A 667 18.95 -12.65 -8.23
N GLY A 668 18.92 -13.28 -9.41
CA GLY A 668 19.94 -14.26 -9.84
C GLY A 668 19.95 -15.56 -9.04
N GLU A 669 18.91 -15.81 -8.22
CA GLU A 669 18.77 -17.04 -7.43
C GLU A 669 18.09 -18.14 -8.25
N SER A 670 18.53 -19.38 -8.07
CA SER A 670 17.85 -20.54 -8.65
C SER A 670 16.45 -20.68 -8.06
N THR A 671 15.45 -21.01 -8.90
CA THR A 671 14.07 -21.29 -8.48
C THR A 671 14.02 -22.33 -7.35
N PHE A 672 14.88 -23.34 -7.39
CA PHE A 672 14.99 -24.34 -6.34
C PHE A 672 15.56 -23.78 -5.04
N MET A 673 16.54 -22.86 -5.09
CA MET A 673 17.08 -22.22 -3.89
C MET A 673 16.04 -21.33 -3.21
N LEU A 674 15.25 -20.60 -3.98
CA LEU A 674 14.14 -19.81 -3.46
C LEU A 674 13.09 -20.72 -2.80
N GLU A 675 12.74 -21.82 -3.45
CA GLU A 675 11.81 -22.83 -2.92
C GLU A 675 12.29 -23.40 -1.59
N MET A 676 13.57 -23.75 -1.48
CA MET A 676 14.14 -24.28 -0.24
C MET A 676 14.25 -23.22 0.84
N SER A 677 14.50 -21.96 0.49
CA SER A 677 14.54 -20.84 1.44
C SER A 677 13.15 -20.56 2.02
N GLU A 678 12.09 -20.59 1.20
CA GLU A 678 10.69 -20.47 1.66
C GLU A 678 10.32 -21.65 2.59
N ALA A 679 10.63 -22.89 2.19
CA ALA A 679 10.39 -24.07 3.03
C ALA A 679 11.16 -24.01 4.35
N ALA A 680 12.43 -23.62 4.33
CA ALA A 680 13.23 -23.44 5.54
C ALA A 680 12.65 -22.36 6.47
N SER A 681 12.16 -21.25 5.91
CA SER A 681 11.48 -20.21 6.69
C SER A 681 10.25 -20.78 7.42
N ILE A 682 9.43 -21.57 6.72
CA ILE A 682 8.25 -22.22 7.31
C ILE A 682 8.68 -23.17 8.44
N MET A 683 9.61 -24.09 8.16
CA MET A 683 10.04 -25.11 9.13
C MET A 683 10.71 -24.50 10.37
N ASN A 684 11.39 -23.37 10.21
CA ASN A 684 12.01 -22.67 11.35
C ASN A 684 11.02 -21.87 12.19
N ASN A 685 9.93 -21.39 11.60
CA ASN A 685 9.01 -20.46 12.26
C ASN A 685 7.63 -21.04 12.59
N MET A 686 7.28 -22.26 12.18
CA MET A 686 6.00 -22.91 12.49
C MET A 686 5.80 -23.13 13.99
N SER A 687 4.55 -23.32 14.40
CA SER A 687 4.11 -23.62 15.75
C SER A 687 2.98 -24.66 15.73
N GLN A 688 2.54 -25.14 16.89
CA GLN A 688 1.41 -26.06 17.05
C GLN A 688 0.13 -25.58 16.34
N ARG A 689 -0.16 -24.28 16.41
CA ARG A 689 -1.39 -23.69 15.87
C ARG A 689 -1.25 -23.16 14.44
N SER A 690 -0.13 -23.43 13.79
CA SER A 690 0.10 -22.97 12.40
C SER A 690 -0.77 -23.73 11.41
N LEU A 691 -1.16 -23.04 10.33
CA LEU A 691 -1.70 -23.62 9.10
C LEU A 691 -0.63 -23.56 8.01
N VAL A 692 -0.22 -24.72 7.51
CA VAL A 692 0.88 -24.83 6.55
C VAL A 692 0.38 -25.41 5.23
N LEU A 693 0.74 -24.77 4.13
CA LEU A 693 0.31 -25.13 2.77
C LEU A 693 1.53 -25.27 1.86
N PHE A 694 1.78 -26.50 1.43
CA PHE A 694 2.82 -26.79 0.44
C PHE A 694 2.20 -27.23 -0.88
N ASP A 695 2.63 -26.62 -1.96
CA ASP A 695 2.21 -26.97 -3.33
C ASP A 695 3.43 -27.33 -4.18
N GLU A 696 3.46 -28.62 -4.57
CA GLU A 696 4.40 -29.18 -5.52
C GLU A 696 5.89 -28.94 -5.15
N LEU A 697 6.23 -29.09 -3.88
CA LEU A 697 7.59 -28.91 -3.38
C LEU A 697 8.53 -30.01 -3.94
N GLY A 698 9.76 -29.61 -4.31
CA GLY A 698 10.81 -30.51 -4.81
C GLY A 698 10.90 -30.63 -6.32
N ARG A 699 10.13 -29.85 -7.10
CA ARG A 699 10.16 -29.92 -8.58
C ARG A 699 11.43 -29.37 -9.21
N GLY A 700 12.17 -28.51 -8.52
CA GLY A 700 13.36 -27.83 -9.06
C GLY A 700 14.63 -28.65 -9.06
N THR A 701 14.58 -29.94 -8.68
CA THR A 701 15.74 -30.85 -8.60
C THR A 701 15.44 -32.21 -9.19
N SER A 702 16.35 -33.20 -9.03
CA SER A 702 16.12 -34.58 -9.49
C SER A 702 14.90 -35.18 -8.75
N THR A 703 14.18 -36.09 -9.42
CA THR A 703 12.94 -36.67 -8.86
C THR A 703 13.18 -37.31 -7.48
N TYR A 704 14.27 -38.04 -7.32
CA TYR A 704 14.57 -38.73 -6.06
C TYR A 704 14.97 -37.78 -4.95
N ASP A 705 15.78 -36.75 -5.25
CA ASP A 705 16.07 -35.68 -4.27
C ASP A 705 14.80 -34.96 -3.83
N GLY A 706 13.93 -34.65 -4.80
CA GLY A 706 12.65 -34.01 -4.55
C GLY A 706 11.73 -34.83 -3.64
N ILE A 707 11.59 -36.15 -3.92
CA ILE A 707 10.82 -37.07 -3.09
C ILE A 707 11.42 -37.16 -1.68
N SER A 708 12.75 -37.32 -1.57
CA SER A 708 13.43 -37.46 -0.28
C SER A 708 13.24 -36.23 0.60
N ILE A 709 13.33 -35.01 0.03
CA ILE A 709 13.11 -33.76 0.73
C ILE A 709 11.64 -33.65 1.15
N ALA A 710 10.70 -33.91 0.25
CA ALA A 710 9.28 -33.85 0.54
C ALA A 710 8.87 -34.84 1.63
N TRP A 711 9.36 -36.06 1.58
CA TRP A 711 9.13 -37.07 2.62
C TRP A 711 9.63 -36.63 4.00
N ALA A 712 10.91 -36.22 4.08
CA ALA A 712 11.51 -35.77 5.32
C ALA A 712 10.79 -34.53 5.91
N LEU A 713 10.30 -33.63 5.06
CA LEU A 713 9.52 -32.47 5.51
C LEU A 713 8.17 -32.89 6.10
N VAL A 714 7.44 -33.79 5.45
CA VAL A 714 6.16 -34.30 5.96
C VAL A 714 6.37 -35.07 7.28
N GLU A 715 7.41 -35.87 7.37
CA GLU A 715 7.79 -36.57 8.61
C GLU A 715 8.11 -35.58 9.74
N TYR A 716 8.87 -34.54 9.46
CA TYR A 716 9.18 -33.48 10.43
C TYR A 716 7.94 -32.70 10.86
N LEU A 717 6.98 -32.44 9.96
CA LEU A 717 5.69 -31.82 10.29
C LEU A 717 4.83 -32.72 11.21
N HIS A 718 4.93 -34.04 11.02
CA HIS A 718 4.19 -35.01 11.83
C HIS A 718 4.80 -35.25 13.21
N GLU A 719 6.14 -35.35 13.32
CA GLU A 719 6.84 -35.77 14.54
C GLU A 719 7.78 -34.70 15.14
N GLY A 720 7.89 -33.53 14.49
CA GLY A 720 8.86 -32.51 14.86
C GLY A 720 8.59 -31.86 16.23
N PRO A 721 9.64 -31.29 16.86
CA PRO A 721 9.55 -30.76 18.23
C PRO A 721 8.77 -29.44 18.36
N LYS A 722 8.40 -28.83 17.24
CA LYS A 722 7.70 -27.51 17.22
C LYS A 722 6.17 -27.64 17.27
N GLY A 723 5.66 -28.84 17.41
CA GLY A 723 4.22 -29.13 17.46
C GLY A 723 3.71 -29.77 16.15
N HIS A 724 2.40 -29.94 16.08
CA HIS A 724 1.71 -30.67 15.02
C HIS A 724 0.85 -29.71 14.18
N PRO A 725 1.44 -28.87 13.31
CA PRO A 725 0.69 -27.89 12.54
C PRO A 725 -0.27 -28.58 11.56
N ARG A 726 -1.47 -27.99 11.40
CA ARG A 726 -2.43 -28.43 10.38
C ARG A 726 -1.85 -28.18 9.01
N THR A 727 -1.75 -29.20 8.17
CA THR A 727 -1.01 -29.13 6.92
C THR A 727 -1.78 -29.68 5.73
N LEU A 728 -1.80 -28.95 4.62
CA LEU A 728 -2.17 -29.42 3.29
C LEU A 728 -0.91 -29.49 2.44
N PHE A 729 -0.60 -30.69 1.95
CA PHE A 729 0.59 -30.96 1.15
C PHE A 729 0.20 -31.49 -0.22
N ALA A 730 0.10 -30.60 -1.21
CA ALA A 730 -0.16 -30.99 -2.58
C ALA A 730 1.11 -31.42 -3.27
N THR A 731 1.06 -32.57 -3.91
CA THR A 731 2.23 -33.15 -4.57
C THR A 731 1.84 -33.95 -5.84
N HIS A 732 2.83 -34.14 -6.69
CA HIS A 732 2.76 -35.04 -7.80
C HIS A 732 3.52 -36.35 -7.53
N TYR A 733 4.18 -36.46 -6.37
CA TYR A 733 4.88 -37.66 -5.93
C TYR A 733 3.89 -38.64 -5.31
N HIS A 734 3.56 -39.71 -6.06
CA HIS A 734 2.62 -40.74 -5.62
C HIS A 734 3.18 -41.59 -4.47
N GLU A 735 4.51 -41.63 -4.35
CA GLU A 735 5.25 -42.35 -3.31
C GLU A 735 4.86 -41.83 -1.89
N LEU A 736 4.55 -40.55 -1.78
CA LEU A 736 4.12 -40.00 -0.49
C LEU A 736 2.79 -40.58 0.02
N ASN A 737 1.99 -41.21 -0.85
CA ASN A 737 0.76 -41.89 -0.42
C ASN A 737 1.03 -43.05 0.54
N GLU A 738 2.23 -43.68 0.51
CA GLU A 738 2.60 -44.73 1.43
C GLU A 738 2.72 -44.24 2.89
N MET A 739 2.91 -42.93 3.11
CA MET A 739 3.06 -42.37 4.46
C MET A 739 1.81 -42.56 5.34
N GLU A 740 0.61 -42.61 4.75
CA GLU A 740 -0.63 -42.89 5.50
C GLU A 740 -0.59 -44.24 6.23
N LYS A 741 0.13 -45.21 5.69
CA LYS A 741 0.27 -46.55 6.31
C LYS A 741 1.20 -46.56 7.51
N HIS A 742 2.09 -45.55 7.62
CA HIS A 742 3.14 -45.50 8.64
C HIS A 742 2.87 -44.43 9.70
N PHE A 743 2.01 -43.45 9.38
CA PHE A 743 1.75 -42.27 10.23
C PHE A 743 0.26 -42.05 10.42
N ASP A 744 -0.24 -42.21 11.63
CA ASP A 744 -1.68 -42.24 11.96
C ASP A 744 -2.42 -40.94 11.62
N ARG A 745 -1.73 -39.77 11.70
CA ARG A 745 -2.33 -38.45 11.47
C ARG A 745 -2.17 -37.95 10.05
N ILE A 746 -1.61 -38.74 9.14
CA ILE A 746 -1.52 -38.45 7.71
C ILE A 746 -2.68 -39.12 6.99
N LYS A 747 -3.36 -38.37 6.11
CA LYS A 747 -4.44 -38.90 5.28
C LYS A 747 -4.23 -38.52 3.83
N ASN A 748 -4.47 -39.48 2.93
CA ASN A 748 -4.39 -39.26 1.51
C ASN A 748 -5.73 -38.82 0.94
N PHE A 749 -5.66 -37.80 0.11
CA PHE A 749 -6.80 -37.31 -0.67
C PHE A 749 -6.37 -37.10 -2.12
N ASN A 750 -7.34 -37.15 -3.01
CA ASN A 750 -7.14 -36.82 -4.41
C ASN A 750 -8.22 -35.89 -4.94
N ILE A 751 -7.87 -35.14 -5.99
CA ILE A 751 -8.87 -34.38 -6.74
C ILE A 751 -9.32 -35.21 -7.92
N THR A 752 -10.61 -35.50 -7.96
CA THR A 752 -11.18 -36.45 -8.92
C THR A 752 -11.22 -35.89 -10.34
N VAL A 753 -10.94 -36.79 -11.25
CA VAL A 753 -11.11 -36.63 -12.69
C VAL A 753 -11.92 -37.79 -13.23
N CYS A 754 -12.77 -37.55 -14.21
CA CYS A 754 -13.54 -38.58 -14.89
C CYS A 754 -13.06 -38.70 -16.32
N GLU A 755 -12.86 -39.92 -16.81
CA GLU A 755 -12.60 -40.18 -18.22
C GLU A 755 -13.96 -40.53 -18.89
N SER A 756 -14.40 -39.69 -19.81
CA SER A 756 -15.62 -39.92 -20.60
C SER A 756 -15.29 -39.78 -22.08
N ASN A 757 -15.54 -40.84 -22.84
CA ASN A 757 -15.32 -40.90 -24.29
C ASN A 757 -13.88 -40.51 -24.72
N GLY A 758 -12.86 -40.93 -23.96
CA GLY A 758 -11.46 -40.61 -24.26
C GLY A 758 -11.11 -39.12 -24.01
N ARG A 759 -11.98 -38.39 -23.27
CA ARG A 759 -11.71 -37.06 -22.78
C ARG A 759 -11.72 -37.05 -21.27
N ILE A 760 -10.77 -36.33 -20.68
CA ILE A 760 -10.69 -36.11 -19.25
C ILE A 760 -11.59 -34.91 -18.91
N VAL A 761 -12.49 -35.12 -17.96
CA VAL A 761 -13.33 -34.09 -17.33
C VAL A 761 -12.82 -33.93 -15.91
N PHE A 762 -12.35 -32.74 -15.57
CA PHE A 762 -11.93 -32.39 -14.22
C PHE A 762 -13.15 -32.13 -13.36
N LEU A 763 -13.49 -33.11 -12.49
CA LEU A 763 -14.62 -32.96 -11.56
C LEU A 763 -14.29 -31.99 -10.44
N ARG A 764 -13.01 -31.75 -10.15
CA ARG A 764 -12.51 -30.82 -9.13
C ARG A 764 -13.03 -31.10 -7.71
N LYS A 765 -13.42 -32.36 -7.44
CA LYS A 765 -13.97 -32.78 -6.15
C LYS A 765 -12.88 -33.50 -5.36
N LEU A 766 -12.77 -33.15 -4.07
CA LEU A 766 -11.84 -33.77 -3.13
C LEU A 766 -12.43 -35.09 -2.64
N GLU A 767 -11.72 -36.18 -2.77
CA GLU A 767 -12.12 -37.51 -2.31
C GLU A 767 -10.99 -38.20 -1.53
N PRO A 768 -11.32 -39.00 -0.49
CA PRO A 768 -10.32 -39.79 0.23
C PRO A 768 -9.60 -40.80 -0.69
N GLY A 769 -8.30 -41.02 -0.43
CA GLY A 769 -7.45 -41.97 -1.14
C GLY A 769 -6.47 -41.26 -2.09
N GLY A 770 -5.41 -41.95 -2.47
CA GLY A 770 -4.38 -41.46 -3.40
C GLY A 770 -4.67 -41.90 -4.83
N THR A 771 -4.22 -41.16 -5.84
CA THR A 771 -4.19 -41.59 -7.25
C THR A 771 -2.84 -42.21 -7.59
N ALA A 772 -2.87 -43.37 -8.27
CA ALA A 772 -1.68 -44.01 -8.76
C ALA A 772 -1.32 -43.65 -10.24
N HIS A 773 -2.18 -42.87 -10.91
CA HIS A 773 -2.02 -42.57 -12.34
C HIS A 773 -1.64 -41.12 -12.61
N SER A 774 -0.70 -40.94 -13.53
CA SER A 774 -0.28 -39.63 -14.06
C SER A 774 -1.15 -39.27 -15.27
N PHE A 775 -1.68 -38.01 -15.30
CA PHE A 775 -2.50 -37.52 -16.42
C PHE A 775 -1.74 -36.49 -17.30
N GLY A 776 -0.44 -36.35 -17.15
CA GLY A 776 0.38 -35.36 -17.87
C GLY A 776 0.22 -35.40 -19.39
N ILE A 777 0.22 -36.61 -19.99
CA ILE A 777 0.05 -36.78 -21.44
C ILE A 777 -1.33 -36.29 -21.90
N HIS A 778 -2.37 -36.52 -21.11
CA HIS A 778 -3.71 -36.03 -21.41
C HIS A 778 -3.81 -34.49 -21.34
N VAL A 779 -3.12 -33.86 -20.38
CA VAL A 779 -3.03 -32.39 -20.32
C VAL A 779 -2.29 -31.84 -21.54
N ALA A 780 -1.20 -32.49 -21.96
CA ALA A 780 -0.47 -32.14 -23.20
C ALA A 780 -1.39 -32.21 -24.42
N LYS A 781 -2.27 -33.23 -24.50
CA LYS A 781 -3.28 -33.34 -25.55
C LYS A 781 -4.29 -32.21 -25.54
N LEU A 782 -4.76 -31.81 -24.35
CA LEU A 782 -5.69 -30.67 -24.20
C LEU A 782 -5.02 -29.34 -24.56
N ALA A 783 -3.73 -29.20 -24.30
CA ALA A 783 -2.94 -28.03 -24.69
C ALA A 783 -2.64 -27.94 -26.20
N GLY A 784 -3.11 -28.91 -27.01
CA GLY A 784 -2.94 -28.91 -28.47
C GLY A 784 -1.59 -29.48 -28.95
N MET A 785 -0.88 -30.27 -28.13
CA MET A 785 0.36 -30.93 -28.55
C MET A 785 0.10 -31.84 -29.79
N PRO A 786 1.01 -31.89 -30.77
CA PRO A 786 0.85 -32.73 -31.98
C PRO A 786 0.52 -34.18 -31.66
N PRO A 787 -0.47 -34.82 -32.35
CA PRO A 787 -0.92 -36.16 -32.05
C PRO A 787 0.18 -37.24 -32.14
N SER A 788 1.20 -37.02 -32.95
CA SER A 788 2.35 -37.92 -33.09
C SER A 788 3.20 -37.97 -31.82
N ILE A 789 3.38 -36.79 -31.15
CA ILE A 789 4.10 -36.67 -29.88
C ILE A 789 3.30 -37.37 -28.78
N ILE A 790 1.99 -37.12 -28.70
CA ILE A 790 1.11 -37.76 -27.72
C ILE A 790 1.16 -39.28 -27.82
N LYS A 791 0.96 -39.87 -29.04
CA LYS A 791 1.03 -41.30 -29.23
C LYS A 791 2.39 -41.89 -28.84
N ARG A 792 3.49 -41.20 -29.17
CA ARG A 792 4.82 -41.67 -28.78
C ARG A 792 5.02 -41.60 -27.27
N SER A 793 4.54 -40.52 -26.60
CA SER A 793 4.60 -40.37 -25.14
C SER A 793 3.83 -41.47 -24.42
N GLU A 794 2.64 -41.87 -24.93
CA GLU A 794 1.86 -42.99 -24.37
C GLU A 794 2.60 -44.32 -24.43
N VAL A 795 3.33 -44.55 -25.53
CA VAL A 795 4.15 -45.79 -25.69
C VAL A 795 5.33 -45.79 -24.71
N ILE A 796 6.04 -44.64 -24.62
CA ILE A 796 7.19 -44.50 -23.71
C ILE A 796 6.71 -44.61 -22.25
N LEU A 797 5.58 -44.03 -21.86
CA LEU A 797 5.05 -44.16 -20.52
C LEU A 797 4.78 -45.61 -20.15
N LYS A 798 4.13 -46.39 -21.02
CA LYS A 798 3.91 -47.83 -20.83
C LYS A 798 5.19 -48.62 -20.67
N GLU A 799 6.22 -48.29 -21.45
CA GLU A 799 7.56 -48.96 -21.37
C GLU A 799 8.22 -48.62 -20.01
N LEU A 800 8.13 -47.37 -19.55
CA LEU A 800 8.68 -46.93 -18.25
C LEU A 800 7.94 -47.59 -17.07
N GLU A 801 6.60 -47.57 -17.10
CA GLU A 801 5.77 -48.25 -16.07
C GLU A 801 5.99 -49.74 -15.99
N ALA A 802 6.22 -50.41 -17.15
CA ALA A 802 6.52 -51.86 -17.20
C ALA A 802 7.94 -52.18 -16.71
N SER A 803 8.87 -51.24 -16.78
CA SER A 803 10.25 -51.42 -16.34
C SER A 803 10.46 -51.12 -14.84
N THR A 804 9.44 -50.60 -14.15
CA THR A 804 9.49 -50.36 -12.71
C THR A 804 8.67 -51.47 -12.00
N PRO A 805 9.27 -52.50 -11.40
CA PRO A 805 8.52 -53.54 -10.70
C PRO A 805 7.87 -52.95 -9.46
N GLY A 806 6.54 -52.92 -9.43
CA GLY A 806 5.73 -52.37 -8.33
C GLY A 806 5.88 -53.07 -6.98
N GLU A 807 6.61 -54.15 -6.89
CA GLU A 807 6.92 -54.88 -5.63
C GLU A 807 8.16 -54.35 -4.89
N ASN A 808 9.03 -53.59 -5.53
CA ASN A 808 10.26 -53.09 -4.87
C ASN A 808 10.05 -51.76 -4.14
N VAL A 809 9.12 -50.94 -4.56
CA VAL A 809 8.82 -49.60 -3.91
C VAL A 809 8.19 -49.83 -2.55
N SER A 810 7.21 -50.73 -2.39
CA SER A 810 6.59 -51.02 -1.10
C SER A 810 7.53 -51.64 -0.07
N LYS A 811 8.44 -52.55 -0.51
CA LYS A 811 9.47 -53.14 0.38
C LYS A 811 10.55 -52.14 0.78
N GLN A 812 10.88 -51.18 -0.09
CA GLN A 812 11.85 -50.13 0.21
C GLN A 812 11.26 -49.07 1.17
N THR A 813 9.98 -48.70 1.02
CA THR A 813 9.29 -47.81 1.97
C THR A 813 9.09 -48.43 3.34
N GLU A 814 8.82 -49.72 3.45
CA GLU A 814 8.81 -50.45 4.72
C GLU A 814 10.18 -50.45 5.42
N ALA A 815 11.28 -50.52 4.67
CA ALA A 815 12.64 -50.43 5.18
C ALA A 815 13.00 -49.04 5.71
N ILE A 816 12.52 -47.97 5.09
CA ILE A 816 12.68 -46.58 5.54
C ILE A 816 11.93 -46.33 6.84
N ALA A 817 10.68 -46.77 6.95
CA ALA A 817 9.86 -46.61 8.13
C ALA A 817 10.39 -47.40 9.35
N SER A 818 11.11 -48.50 9.12
CA SER A 818 11.70 -49.32 10.19
C SER A 818 13.10 -48.88 10.63
N SER A 819 13.81 -48.02 9.90
CA SER A 819 15.18 -47.60 10.21
C SER A 819 15.22 -46.31 11.09
N ARG A 820 14.62 -46.36 12.27
CA ARG A 820 14.55 -45.22 13.22
C ARG A 820 15.83 -44.91 14.00
N GLU A 821 16.94 -45.61 13.77
CA GLU A 821 18.21 -45.35 14.44
C GLU A 821 19.35 -45.24 13.46
N GLY A 822 19.85 -44.03 13.27
CA GLY A 822 21.23 -43.60 13.05
C GLY A 822 22.11 -44.35 12.09
N THR A 823 21.67 -44.76 10.89
CA THR A 823 22.57 -45.22 9.84
C THR A 823 22.21 -44.55 8.50
N GLN A 824 23.16 -43.82 7.98
CA GLN A 824 23.15 -43.25 6.64
C GLN A 824 23.04 -44.39 5.61
N LEU A 825 21.83 -44.75 5.20
CA LEU A 825 21.60 -45.71 4.13
C LEU A 825 21.80 -44.99 2.79
N SER A 826 22.84 -45.41 2.09
CA SER A 826 23.04 -45.12 0.66
C SER A 826 21.90 -45.73 -0.14
N PHE A 827 20.94 -44.96 -0.56
CA PHE A 827 19.67 -45.37 -1.18
C PHE A 827 19.79 -45.65 -2.68
N PHE A 828 20.97 -45.56 -3.30
CA PHE A 828 21.13 -45.78 -4.74
C PHE A 828 22.26 -46.75 -5.06
N GLN A 829 21.90 -48.00 -5.18
CA GLN A 829 22.56 -48.85 -6.16
C GLN A 829 21.74 -48.74 -7.45
N LEU A 830 22.13 -47.84 -8.35
CA LEU A 830 21.86 -47.98 -9.75
C LEU A 830 22.54 -49.32 -10.16
N ASP A 831 21.79 -50.37 -10.35
CA ASP A 831 22.22 -51.61 -10.98
C ASP A 831 22.40 -51.33 -12.49
N ASP A 832 23.38 -50.50 -12.83
CA ASP A 832 23.95 -50.49 -14.16
C ASP A 832 24.90 -51.71 -14.24
N PRO A 833 24.59 -52.70 -15.08
CA PRO A 833 25.43 -53.90 -15.21
C PRO A 833 26.89 -53.56 -15.48
N VAL A 834 27.16 -52.44 -16.15
CA VAL A 834 28.50 -51.94 -16.46
C VAL A 834 29.20 -51.43 -15.21
N LEU A 835 28.50 -50.68 -14.35
CA LEU A 835 29.04 -50.19 -13.08
C LEU A 835 29.25 -51.33 -12.07
N MET A 836 28.39 -52.34 -12.05
CA MET A 836 28.54 -53.54 -11.24
C MET A 836 29.78 -54.33 -11.65
N GLN A 837 29.98 -54.51 -12.95
CA GLN A 837 31.17 -55.21 -13.49
C GLN A 837 32.46 -54.45 -13.17
N ILE A 838 32.46 -53.12 -13.26
CA ILE A 838 33.58 -52.25 -12.87
C ILE A 838 33.88 -52.37 -11.37
N ARG A 839 32.84 -52.33 -10.54
CA ARG A 839 32.97 -52.49 -9.09
C ARG A 839 33.62 -53.83 -8.73
N ASP A 840 33.08 -54.88 -9.30
CA ASP A 840 33.58 -56.25 -9.02
C ASP A 840 35.02 -56.48 -9.51
N GLU A 841 35.37 -55.86 -10.65
CA GLU A 841 36.76 -55.85 -11.16
C GLU A 841 37.68 -55.06 -10.21
N ILE A 842 37.25 -53.91 -9.68
CA ILE A 842 38.02 -53.07 -8.74
C ILE A 842 38.19 -53.81 -7.38
N LEU A 843 37.11 -54.39 -6.87
CA LEU A 843 37.12 -55.07 -5.57
C LEU A 843 37.96 -56.37 -5.60
N GLY A 844 38.08 -57.00 -6.77
CA GLY A 844 38.90 -58.19 -6.99
C GLY A 844 40.43 -57.95 -7.18
N LEU A 845 40.83 -56.63 -7.19
CA LEU A 845 42.24 -56.26 -7.35
C LEU A 845 43.03 -56.32 -6.05
N ASP A 846 44.07 -57.16 -5.99
CA ASP A 846 45.05 -57.05 -4.91
C ASP A 846 46.12 -56.01 -5.25
N ILE A 847 45.90 -54.78 -4.80
CA ILE A 847 46.72 -53.61 -5.11
C ILE A 847 48.17 -53.79 -4.64
N ASN A 848 48.41 -54.56 -3.61
CA ASN A 848 49.75 -54.75 -3.02
C ASN A 848 50.67 -55.67 -3.80
N ASN A 849 50.11 -56.50 -4.70
CA ASN A 849 50.83 -57.47 -5.52
C ASN A 849 50.87 -57.10 -7.02
N LEU A 850 50.30 -55.95 -7.45
CA LEU A 850 50.30 -55.50 -8.85
C LEU A 850 51.59 -54.75 -9.19
N THR A 851 52.17 -55.12 -10.29
CA THR A 851 53.26 -54.35 -10.92
C THR A 851 52.68 -53.08 -11.57
N PRO A 852 53.47 -51.98 -11.72
CA PRO A 852 52.97 -50.74 -12.37
C PRO A 852 52.38 -50.93 -13.77
N MET A 853 52.88 -51.90 -14.50
CA MET A 853 52.45 -52.28 -15.87
C MET A 853 51.09 -53.02 -15.83
N GLU A 854 50.95 -53.98 -14.88
CA GLU A 854 49.66 -54.64 -14.66
C GLU A 854 48.56 -53.68 -14.14
N ALA A 855 48.89 -52.75 -13.30
CA ALA A 855 47.98 -51.72 -12.87
C ALA A 855 47.52 -50.85 -14.03
N LEU A 856 48.39 -50.44 -14.94
CA LEU A 856 48.06 -49.64 -16.11
C LEU A 856 47.17 -50.46 -17.07
N ASN A 857 47.44 -51.74 -17.28
CA ASN A 857 46.62 -52.61 -18.10
C ASN A 857 45.23 -52.84 -17.49
N LYS A 858 45.10 -52.98 -16.18
CA LYS A 858 43.82 -53.11 -15.51
C LYS A 858 43.02 -51.84 -15.58
N LEU A 859 43.65 -50.66 -15.38
CA LEU A 859 42.98 -49.35 -15.58
C LEU A 859 42.47 -49.18 -17.03
N ASN A 860 43.21 -49.62 -17.99
CA ASN A 860 42.82 -49.62 -19.39
C ASN A 860 41.63 -50.55 -19.67
N SER A 861 41.63 -51.78 -19.06
CA SER A 861 40.46 -52.68 -19.14
C SER A 861 39.18 -52.04 -18.52
N ILE A 862 39.30 -51.44 -17.36
CA ILE A 862 38.18 -50.75 -16.70
C ILE A 862 37.66 -49.57 -17.58
N LYS A 863 38.58 -48.83 -18.20
CA LYS A 863 38.25 -47.79 -19.16
C LYS A 863 37.51 -48.33 -20.39
N HIS A 864 37.93 -49.49 -20.91
CA HIS A 864 37.23 -50.13 -22.03
C HIS A 864 35.83 -50.62 -21.67
N ILE A 865 35.62 -51.13 -20.46
CA ILE A 865 34.29 -51.48 -19.95
C ILE A 865 33.38 -50.22 -19.90
N LEU A 866 33.93 -49.08 -19.45
CA LEU A 866 33.20 -47.81 -19.36
C LEU A 866 32.86 -47.18 -20.73
N THR A 867 33.74 -47.29 -21.71
CA THR A 867 33.62 -46.61 -23.00
C THR A 867 33.06 -47.51 -24.12
N GLY A 868 32.89 -48.78 -23.89
CA GLY A 868 32.36 -49.74 -24.88
C GLY A 868 33.21 -49.90 -26.13
N LYS A 869 34.50 -49.47 -26.11
CA LYS A 869 35.48 -49.60 -27.24
C LYS A 869 36.72 -50.20 -26.73
#